data_21a9ef2b38216daccda4256fcf89551e
#
_entry.id   21a9ef2b38216daccda4256fcf89551e
#
_cell.length_a   1.000
_cell.length_b   1.000
_cell.length_c   1.000
_cell.angle_alpha   90.00
_cell.angle_beta   90.00
_cell.angle_gamma   90.00
#
_symmetry.space_group_name_H-M   'P 1'
#
loop_
_entity.id
_entity.type
_entity.pdbx_description
1 polymer ?
#
loop_
_entity_poly.entity_id
_entity_poly.type
_entity_poly.pdbx_seq_one_letter_code
_entity_poly.pdbx_strand_id
1 'polypeptide(L)'
;MRYRQLATGTLALGVILLIDVLRVWLPGIITIFGQAASTPAELMGAFALGWFVLALAAPAVVRRVGARPVTVVAAVVLAVARLVLTTAPGGRTQLWLATAGLLAGLVWLVGTAADTDRPVPGLALGFAVNAALHAVLDTVDLVWRGDWVAWLLSSVAVALFLLGAALPGTRAGAALPGTRAGAALPGTRAGGGGARAWLLAGPVLLLSGMVALSPALARTGMSYLFVGDGVARSPLFGMAPVPVAVAGFLFTALTRPPSRWGRAYGPVALLVGAVLFALNRGDLLLAAILLAAVGLGACLARTDDASRPENGTVSASAADPVGTAATSDRTGDRTVGGRAAARRGYAVAAGMLVFALGAVGYYSAYDLGYPNAAVPVLVAGLIAVVAFADPSVVAWRPGPFPPLRTAGAVTALALLAPVLADEVPVASNRDGPPERLTVVAYNIRMGFGLDGRFDLTGLTEAVRQQRPDVVLLSEVDRAWLLNGGHDTLDLLADRLGMPYVFGPAADPVWGDAVLSRWPVTDPRTLPLPAVGAPTGAQALAVTLDLGDGVRTAVVSTHLQPPPGQGPVVQARAVADFAIGYAAGRPLVVAGDLNTEPGDEAFGQFTNAGLADALTAARPLATSPADEPREQINHIFVSPGLTPSDPVAVRSTASDHLPVAVTLTLPPR
;
A
#
# COMPACT_ATOMS: atom_id res chain seq x y z
N MET A 1 -14.60 -24.93 21.16
CA MET A 1 -14.67 -23.48 20.86
C MET A 1 -13.30 -22.80 20.98
N ARG A 2 -12.55 -22.94 22.07
CA ARG A 2 -11.22 -22.33 22.30
C ARG A 2 -10.16 -22.65 21.22
N TYR A 3 -10.06 -23.90 20.73
CA TYR A 3 -9.09 -24.27 19.69
C TYR A 3 -9.32 -23.57 18.33
N ARG A 4 -10.59 -23.40 17.94
CA ARG A 4 -10.91 -22.69 16.70
C ARG A 4 -10.57 -21.20 16.79
N GLN A 5 -10.76 -20.61 17.98
CA GLN A 5 -10.37 -19.22 18.23
C GLN A 5 -8.86 -19.03 18.13
N LEU A 6 -8.08 -19.95 18.73
CA LEU A 6 -6.63 -19.93 18.66
C LEU A 6 -6.12 -20.06 17.21
N ALA A 7 -6.66 -21.01 16.44
CA ALA A 7 -6.27 -21.19 15.03
C ALA A 7 -6.60 -19.93 14.19
N THR A 8 -7.77 -19.34 14.42
CA THR A 8 -8.18 -18.09 13.75
C THR A 8 -7.26 -16.92 14.14
N GLY A 9 -6.93 -16.77 15.43
CA GLY A 9 -6.02 -15.73 15.91
C GLY A 9 -4.59 -15.93 15.37
N THR A 10 -4.08 -17.16 15.36
CA THR A 10 -2.75 -17.46 14.78
C THR A 10 -2.69 -17.14 13.28
N LEU A 11 -3.75 -17.48 12.52
CA LEU A 11 -3.82 -17.13 11.10
C LEU A 11 -3.85 -15.59 10.91
N ALA A 12 -4.65 -14.88 11.70
CA ALA A 12 -4.72 -13.42 11.64
C ALA A 12 -3.37 -12.76 11.94
N LEU A 13 -2.69 -13.19 13.03
CA LEU A 13 -1.37 -12.68 13.38
C LEU A 13 -0.32 -12.97 12.30
N GLY A 14 -0.30 -14.19 11.75
CA GLY A 14 0.64 -14.52 10.70
C GLY A 14 0.40 -13.75 9.41
N VAL A 15 -0.87 -13.42 9.08
CA VAL A 15 -1.22 -12.53 7.96
C VAL A 15 -0.70 -11.11 8.22
N ILE A 16 -0.85 -10.59 9.44
CA ILE A 16 -0.32 -9.26 9.82
C ILE A 16 1.21 -9.24 9.64
N LEU A 17 1.94 -10.22 10.20
CA LEU A 17 3.39 -10.29 10.08
C LEU A 17 3.85 -10.42 8.62
N LEU A 18 3.11 -11.17 7.79
CA LEU A 18 3.41 -11.28 6.36
C LEU A 18 3.19 -9.95 5.63
N ILE A 19 2.12 -9.22 5.95
CA ILE A 19 1.85 -7.90 5.36
C ILE A 19 2.94 -6.90 5.76
N ASP A 20 3.38 -6.90 7.03
CA ASP A 20 4.49 -6.06 7.48
C ASP A 20 5.78 -6.35 6.69
N VAL A 21 6.09 -7.63 6.45
CA VAL A 21 7.24 -8.01 5.62
C VAL A 21 7.05 -7.56 4.17
N LEU A 22 5.85 -7.72 3.60
CA LEU A 22 5.55 -7.27 2.24
C LEU A 22 5.72 -5.76 2.08
N ARG A 23 5.33 -4.95 3.07
CA ARG A 23 5.49 -3.49 3.05
C ARG A 23 6.95 -3.00 3.11
N VAL A 24 7.86 -3.84 3.57
CA VAL A 24 9.30 -3.59 3.46
C VAL A 24 9.87 -4.14 2.16
N TRP A 25 9.36 -5.30 1.73
CA TRP A 25 9.89 -6.00 0.57
C TRP A 25 9.51 -5.31 -0.76
N LEU A 26 8.27 -4.84 -0.88
CA LEU A 26 7.78 -4.18 -2.11
C LEU A 26 8.62 -2.95 -2.48
N PRO A 27 8.81 -1.94 -1.61
CA PRO A 27 9.68 -0.81 -1.93
C PRO A 27 11.15 -1.22 -2.07
N GLY A 28 11.57 -2.28 -1.38
CA GLY A 28 12.91 -2.84 -1.52
C GLY A 28 13.27 -3.30 -2.94
N ILE A 29 12.27 -3.66 -3.76
CA ILE A 29 12.49 -4.05 -5.17
C ILE A 29 13.04 -2.87 -5.98
N ILE A 30 12.53 -1.66 -5.77
CA ILE A 30 12.94 -0.45 -6.47
C ILE A 30 14.39 -0.10 -6.14
N THR A 31 14.83 -0.40 -4.91
CA THR A 31 16.18 -0.07 -4.41
C THR A 31 17.25 -1.11 -4.73
N ILE A 32 16.89 -2.28 -5.27
CA ILE A 32 17.82 -3.38 -5.57
C ILE A 32 18.96 -2.96 -6.50
N PHE A 33 18.62 -2.19 -7.51
CA PHE A 33 19.50 -1.86 -8.62
C PHE A 33 20.03 -0.41 -8.55
N GLY A 34 19.83 0.28 -7.43
CA GLY A 34 20.28 1.65 -7.20
C GLY A 34 19.25 2.67 -7.63
N GLN A 35 19.32 3.17 -8.86
CA GLN A 35 18.36 4.15 -9.38
C GLN A 35 17.23 3.45 -10.14
N ALA A 36 15.98 3.75 -9.80
CA ALA A 36 14.81 3.19 -10.47
C ALA A 36 14.82 3.52 -11.98
N ALA A 37 15.23 4.73 -12.34
CA ALA A 37 15.30 5.17 -13.75
C ALA A 37 16.29 4.36 -14.61
N SER A 38 17.29 3.71 -14.01
CA SER A 38 18.31 2.93 -14.73
C SER A 38 18.03 1.43 -14.80
N THR A 39 17.02 0.94 -14.07
CA THR A 39 16.71 -0.50 -13.97
C THR A 39 15.50 -0.85 -14.81
N PRO A 40 15.63 -1.79 -15.78
CA PRO A 40 14.49 -2.24 -16.56
C PRO A 40 13.37 -2.80 -15.68
N ALA A 41 12.14 -2.31 -15.86
CA ALA A 41 10.95 -2.73 -15.11
C ALA A 41 10.71 -4.25 -15.23
N GLU A 42 11.07 -4.84 -16.37
CA GLU A 42 10.97 -6.29 -16.62
C GLU A 42 11.88 -7.08 -15.67
N LEU A 43 13.06 -6.58 -15.37
CA LEU A 43 14.00 -7.23 -14.46
C LEU A 43 13.51 -7.15 -13.01
N MET A 44 12.99 -5.99 -12.60
CA MET A 44 12.34 -5.81 -11.29
C MET A 44 11.12 -6.73 -11.16
N GLY A 45 10.27 -6.77 -12.18
CA GLY A 45 9.11 -7.66 -12.25
C GLY A 45 9.48 -9.14 -12.20
N ALA A 46 10.51 -9.56 -12.94
CA ALA A 46 11.00 -10.94 -12.94
C ALA A 46 11.54 -11.35 -11.55
N PHE A 47 12.30 -10.48 -10.89
CA PHE A 47 12.74 -10.71 -9.51
C PHE A 47 11.55 -10.87 -8.57
N ALA A 48 10.57 -9.96 -8.65
CA ALA A 48 9.37 -10.02 -7.83
C ALA A 48 8.60 -11.33 -8.03
N LEU A 49 8.29 -11.69 -9.27
CA LEU A 49 7.52 -12.90 -9.61
C LEU A 49 8.25 -14.19 -9.26
N GLY A 50 9.59 -14.21 -9.37
CA GLY A 50 10.41 -15.39 -9.15
C GLY A 50 10.17 -16.05 -7.77
N TRP A 51 9.99 -15.27 -6.72
CA TRP A 51 9.75 -15.77 -5.35
C TRP A 51 8.37 -16.41 -5.20
N PHE A 52 7.35 -15.85 -5.84
CA PHE A 52 5.99 -16.42 -5.83
C PHE A 52 5.90 -17.68 -6.70
N VAL A 53 6.62 -17.73 -7.81
CA VAL A 53 6.76 -18.95 -8.63
C VAL A 53 7.49 -20.04 -7.84
N LEU A 54 8.57 -19.72 -7.14
CA LEU A 54 9.28 -20.65 -6.27
C LEU A 54 8.35 -21.23 -5.17
N ALA A 55 7.47 -20.39 -4.61
CA ALA A 55 6.51 -20.81 -3.59
C ALA A 55 5.49 -21.85 -4.09
N LEU A 56 5.29 -22.00 -5.40
CA LEU A 56 4.47 -23.08 -5.98
C LEU A 56 5.03 -24.49 -5.70
N ALA A 57 6.32 -24.60 -5.33
CA ALA A 57 6.91 -25.87 -4.90
C ALA A 57 6.55 -26.24 -3.45
N ALA A 58 6.14 -25.27 -2.62
CA ALA A 58 5.86 -25.49 -1.19
C ALA A 58 4.81 -26.58 -0.91
N PRO A 59 3.69 -26.71 -1.66
CA PRO A 59 2.75 -27.82 -1.45
C PRO A 59 3.38 -29.21 -1.64
N ALA A 60 4.36 -29.35 -2.53
CA ALA A 60 5.08 -30.60 -2.71
C ALA A 60 6.03 -30.89 -1.54
N VAL A 61 6.68 -29.88 -0.99
CA VAL A 61 7.51 -29.98 0.22
C VAL A 61 6.63 -30.38 1.41
N VAL A 62 5.49 -29.74 1.61
CA VAL A 62 4.52 -30.06 2.67
C VAL A 62 4.03 -31.51 2.58
N ARG A 63 3.81 -32.03 1.37
CA ARG A 63 3.42 -33.45 1.18
C ARG A 63 4.53 -34.43 1.53
N ARG A 64 5.80 -34.11 1.27
CA ARG A 64 6.94 -34.98 1.50
C ARG A 64 7.41 -34.96 2.94
N VAL A 65 7.48 -33.81 3.56
CA VAL A 65 8.04 -33.57 4.90
C VAL A 65 6.97 -33.58 5.98
N GLY A 66 5.72 -33.26 5.62
CA GLY A 66 4.59 -33.06 6.53
C GLY A 66 4.28 -31.60 6.79
N ALA A 67 2.99 -31.28 7.00
CA ALA A 67 2.55 -29.89 7.16
C ALA A 67 3.14 -29.24 8.42
N ARG A 68 3.14 -29.94 9.58
CA ARG A 68 3.55 -29.37 10.86
C ARG A 68 5.00 -28.88 10.90
N PRO A 69 6.03 -29.72 10.58
CA PRO A 69 7.41 -29.25 10.63
C PRO A 69 7.65 -28.10 9.67
N VAL A 70 7.10 -28.15 8.44
CA VAL A 70 7.23 -27.08 7.44
C VAL A 70 6.60 -25.79 7.95
N THR A 71 5.37 -25.85 8.48
CA THR A 71 4.65 -24.66 9.00
C THR A 71 5.39 -24.04 10.18
N VAL A 72 5.90 -24.85 11.13
CA VAL A 72 6.60 -24.33 12.32
C VAL A 72 7.93 -23.69 11.93
N VAL A 73 8.73 -24.34 11.09
CA VAL A 73 10.00 -23.76 10.62
C VAL A 73 9.75 -22.47 9.85
N ALA A 74 8.79 -22.45 8.94
CA ALA A 74 8.44 -21.27 8.19
C ALA A 74 7.90 -20.14 9.08
N ALA A 75 7.09 -20.47 10.11
CA ALA A 75 6.63 -19.50 11.10
C ALA A 75 7.79 -18.86 11.88
N VAL A 76 8.77 -19.65 12.30
CA VAL A 76 9.96 -19.15 13.01
C VAL A 76 10.76 -18.21 12.10
N VAL A 77 11.02 -18.61 10.85
CA VAL A 77 11.78 -17.76 9.90
C VAL A 77 11.04 -16.45 9.61
N LEU A 78 9.71 -16.50 9.37
CA LEU A 78 8.89 -15.30 9.18
C LEU A 78 8.96 -14.38 10.41
N ALA A 79 8.79 -14.94 11.61
CA ALA A 79 8.80 -14.21 12.86
C ALA A 79 10.16 -13.53 13.12
N VAL A 80 11.26 -14.26 12.93
CA VAL A 80 12.62 -13.74 13.09
C VAL A 80 12.90 -12.66 12.05
N ALA A 81 12.60 -12.91 10.78
CA ALA A 81 12.79 -11.91 9.71
C ALA A 81 12.02 -10.63 10.01
N ARG A 82 10.72 -10.74 10.37
CA ARG A 82 9.89 -9.57 10.73
C ARG A 82 10.45 -8.81 11.92
N LEU A 83 10.91 -9.49 12.96
CA LEU A 83 11.46 -8.83 14.15
C LEU A 83 12.79 -8.13 13.84
N VAL A 84 13.70 -8.79 13.11
CA VAL A 84 14.99 -8.20 12.72
C VAL A 84 14.80 -7.02 11.77
N LEU A 85 13.79 -7.02 10.88
CA LEU A 85 13.47 -5.87 10.03
C LEU A 85 13.16 -4.59 10.83
N THR A 86 12.74 -4.69 12.11
CA THR A 86 12.56 -3.52 12.99
C THR A 86 13.88 -2.78 13.27
N THR A 87 15.05 -3.39 13.00
CA THR A 87 16.34 -2.67 13.05
C THR A 87 16.55 -1.73 11.86
N ALA A 88 15.68 -1.82 10.83
CA ALA A 88 15.81 -1.12 9.55
C ALA A 88 17.25 -1.15 9.02
N PRO A 89 17.82 -2.35 8.71
CA PRO A 89 19.23 -2.50 8.39
C PRO A 89 19.64 -1.80 7.09
N GLY A 90 18.68 -1.49 6.23
CA GLY A 90 18.92 -0.85 4.94
C GLY A 90 19.61 -1.73 3.91
N GLY A 91 19.69 -1.25 2.69
CA GLY A 91 20.42 -1.83 1.57
C GLY A 91 20.09 -3.30 1.26
N ARG A 92 21.10 -4.02 0.78
CA ARG A 92 20.94 -5.44 0.40
C ARG A 92 20.56 -6.34 1.58
N THR A 93 20.98 -6.00 2.80
CA THR A 93 20.63 -6.77 4.00
C THR A 93 19.14 -6.73 4.25
N GLN A 94 18.52 -5.56 4.19
CA GLN A 94 17.08 -5.38 4.33
C GLN A 94 16.31 -6.16 3.27
N LEU A 95 16.73 -6.04 2.01
CA LEU A 95 16.11 -6.75 0.89
C LEU A 95 16.12 -8.27 1.08
N TRP A 96 17.29 -8.86 1.35
CA TRP A 96 17.41 -10.31 1.49
C TRP A 96 16.69 -10.83 2.74
N LEU A 97 16.69 -10.06 3.83
CA LEU A 97 15.94 -10.38 5.04
C LEU A 97 14.43 -10.34 4.79
N ALA A 98 13.94 -9.30 4.09
CA ALA A 98 12.54 -9.21 3.70
C ALA A 98 12.15 -10.32 2.70
N THR A 99 13.04 -10.68 1.76
CA THR A 99 12.85 -11.79 0.82
C THR A 99 12.74 -13.14 1.54
N ALA A 100 13.62 -13.38 2.52
CA ALA A 100 13.56 -14.60 3.34
C ALA A 100 12.26 -14.64 4.16
N GLY A 101 11.85 -13.53 4.73
CA GLY A 101 10.57 -13.39 5.44
C GLY A 101 9.37 -13.63 4.54
N LEU A 102 9.37 -13.05 3.34
CA LEU A 102 8.32 -13.27 2.33
C LEU A 102 8.20 -14.74 1.96
N LEU A 103 9.31 -15.37 1.55
CA LEU A 103 9.29 -16.78 1.15
C LEU A 103 8.82 -17.68 2.30
N ALA A 104 9.32 -17.41 3.51
CA ALA A 104 8.87 -18.11 4.71
C ALA A 104 7.37 -17.90 4.98
N GLY A 105 6.86 -16.68 4.82
CA GLY A 105 5.44 -16.37 4.95
C GLY A 105 4.57 -17.10 3.94
N LEU A 106 5.00 -17.17 2.68
CA LEU A 106 4.32 -17.93 1.62
C LEU A 106 4.28 -19.44 1.95
N VAL A 107 5.41 -20.01 2.38
CA VAL A 107 5.50 -21.42 2.80
C VAL A 107 4.64 -21.69 4.04
N TRP A 108 4.64 -20.77 5.02
CA TRP A 108 3.78 -20.82 6.20
C TRP A 108 2.29 -20.83 5.84
N LEU A 109 1.87 -19.96 4.91
CA LEU A 109 0.48 -19.94 4.41
C LEU A 109 0.09 -21.29 3.79
N VAL A 110 0.98 -21.86 2.97
CA VAL A 110 0.75 -23.19 2.33
C VAL A 110 0.61 -24.29 3.38
N GLY A 111 1.49 -24.32 4.38
CA GLY A 111 1.42 -25.28 5.48
C GLY A 111 0.15 -25.11 6.32
N THR A 112 -0.22 -23.88 6.63
CA THR A 112 -1.46 -23.54 7.36
C THR A 112 -2.70 -23.93 6.56
N ALA A 113 -2.70 -23.71 5.23
CA ALA A 113 -3.79 -24.11 4.36
C ALA A 113 -4.00 -25.63 4.31
N ALA A 114 -2.94 -26.41 4.43
CA ALA A 114 -3.06 -27.87 4.50
C ALA A 114 -3.89 -28.33 5.71
N ASP A 115 -3.79 -27.63 6.85
CA ASP A 115 -4.45 -27.99 8.10
C ASP A 115 -5.75 -27.20 8.39
N THR A 116 -6.03 -26.11 7.64
CA THR A 116 -7.16 -25.21 7.89
C THR A 116 -8.17 -25.22 6.74
N ASP A 117 -9.36 -25.72 7.01
CA ASP A 117 -10.48 -25.79 6.06
C ASP A 117 -11.38 -24.53 6.03
N ARG A 118 -11.29 -23.67 7.06
CA ARG A 118 -12.10 -22.47 7.24
C ARG A 118 -11.23 -21.23 7.52
N PRO A 119 -10.53 -20.69 6.51
CA PRO A 119 -9.61 -19.57 6.71
C PRO A 119 -10.29 -18.21 6.79
N VAL A 120 -11.54 -18.05 6.30
CA VAL A 120 -12.20 -16.75 6.13
C VAL A 120 -12.15 -15.88 7.39
N PRO A 121 -12.50 -16.37 8.60
CA PRO A 121 -12.43 -15.53 9.79
C PRO A 121 -11.02 -15.04 10.13
N GLY A 122 -10.00 -15.88 9.93
CA GLY A 122 -8.61 -15.53 10.19
C GLY A 122 -8.04 -14.54 9.16
N LEU A 123 -8.32 -14.77 7.88
CA LEU A 123 -7.93 -13.84 6.81
C LEU A 123 -8.61 -12.48 6.99
N ALA A 124 -9.93 -12.47 7.20
CA ALA A 124 -10.68 -11.22 7.38
C ALA A 124 -10.18 -10.42 8.60
N LEU A 125 -9.92 -11.08 9.73
CA LEU A 125 -9.34 -10.43 10.91
C LEU A 125 -7.93 -9.92 10.63
N GLY A 126 -7.08 -10.71 9.97
CA GLY A 126 -5.72 -10.31 9.64
C GLY A 126 -5.68 -9.04 8.80
N PHE A 127 -6.47 -8.98 7.72
CA PHE A 127 -6.54 -7.79 6.87
C PHE A 127 -7.11 -6.56 7.59
N ALA A 128 -8.22 -6.74 8.32
CA ALA A 128 -8.89 -5.63 8.99
C ALA A 128 -8.08 -5.07 10.16
N VAL A 129 -7.47 -5.93 10.99
CA VAL A 129 -6.62 -5.50 12.11
C VAL A 129 -5.35 -4.84 11.58
N ASN A 130 -4.74 -5.37 10.50
CA ASN A 130 -3.60 -4.72 9.87
C ASN A 130 -3.95 -3.31 9.37
N ALA A 131 -5.09 -3.14 8.69
CA ALA A 131 -5.55 -1.83 8.23
C ALA A 131 -5.80 -0.87 9.40
N ALA A 132 -6.45 -1.33 10.48
CA ALA A 132 -6.68 -0.53 11.68
C ALA A 132 -5.37 -0.13 12.37
N LEU A 133 -4.40 -1.04 12.49
CA LEU A 133 -3.09 -0.74 13.06
C LEU A 133 -2.32 0.26 12.19
N HIS A 134 -2.32 0.07 10.87
CA HIS A 134 -1.67 0.98 9.94
C HIS A 134 -2.26 2.40 10.02
N ALA A 135 -3.59 2.51 10.19
CA ALA A 135 -4.25 3.80 10.43
C ALA A 135 -3.85 4.42 11.78
N VAL A 136 -3.86 3.65 12.88
CA VAL A 136 -3.49 4.11 14.23
C VAL A 136 -2.02 4.53 14.30
N LEU A 137 -1.17 3.90 13.50
CA LEU A 137 0.24 4.21 13.39
C LEU A 137 0.52 5.33 12.37
N ASP A 138 -0.50 6.04 11.95
CA ASP A 138 -0.39 7.13 10.97
C ASP A 138 0.34 6.72 9.70
N THR A 139 -0.05 5.58 9.15
CA THR A 139 0.52 4.93 7.96
C THR A 139 2.02 4.58 8.04
N VAL A 140 2.67 4.71 9.20
CA VAL A 140 4.06 4.30 9.43
C VAL A 140 4.09 3.05 10.30
N ASP A 141 4.31 1.88 9.71
CA ASP A 141 4.32 0.60 10.42
C ASP A 141 5.42 0.50 11.48
N LEU A 142 5.19 -0.38 12.47
CA LEU A 142 6.15 -0.63 13.57
C LEU A 142 7.56 -1.00 13.07
N VAL A 143 7.66 -1.57 11.86
CA VAL A 143 8.95 -1.95 11.29
C VAL A 143 9.86 -0.76 10.97
N TRP A 144 9.27 0.41 10.69
CA TRP A 144 9.99 1.64 10.38
C TRP A 144 10.22 2.54 11.61
N ARG A 145 9.64 2.16 12.77
CA ARG A 145 9.78 2.89 14.03
C ARG A 145 10.85 2.22 14.88
N GLY A 146 12.00 2.83 15.05
CA GLY A 146 13.12 2.30 15.85
C GLY A 146 12.94 2.45 17.37
N ASP A 147 11.81 2.94 17.87
CA ASP A 147 11.56 3.20 19.28
C ASP A 147 11.26 1.92 20.10
N TRP A 148 11.33 2.02 21.42
CA TRP A 148 11.12 0.90 22.32
C TRP A 148 9.67 0.35 22.28
N VAL A 149 8.68 1.20 21.96
CA VAL A 149 7.27 0.79 21.85
C VAL A 149 7.09 -0.12 20.63
N ALA A 150 7.69 0.25 19.50
CA ALA A 150 7.69 -0.57 18.29
C ALA A 150 8.33 -1.93 18.53
N TRP A 151 9.46 -1.97 19.25
CA TRP A 151 10.11 -3.22 19.64
C TRP A 151 9.26 -4.07 20.57
N LEU A 152 8.64 -3.48 21.59
CA LEU A 152 7.77 -4.18 22.53
C LEU A 152 6.56 -4.80 21.81
N LEU A 153 5.83 -4.00 21.02
CA LEU A 153 4.64 -4.46 20.31
C LEU A 153 4.98 -5.52 19.26
N SER A 154 6.08 -5.35 18.52
CA SER A 154 6.58 -6.33 17.56
C SER A 154 6.95 -7.65 18.25
N SER A 155 7.64 -7.59 19.39
CA SER A 155 8.04 -8.77 20.16
C SER A 155 6.81 -9.51 20.73
N VAL A 156 5.83 -8.80 21.23
CA VAL A 156 4.56 -9.37 21.72
C VAL A 156 3.80 -10.05 20.57
N ALA A 157 3.65 -9.39 19.42
CA ALA A 157 2.96 -9.95 18.25
C ALA A 157 3.65 -11.24 17.76
N VAL A 158 4.98 -11.22 17.65
CA VAL A 158 5.80 -12.37 17.27
C VAL A 158 5.68 -13.52 18.29
N ALA A 159 5.76 -13.22 19.58
CA ALA A 159 5.63 -14.22 20.64
C ALA A 159 4.24 -14.88 20.61
N LEU A 160 3.17 -14.11 20.50
CA LEU A 160 1.80 -14.63 20.38
C LEU A 160 1.61 -15.49 19.13
N PHE A 161 2.18 -15.07 18.00
CA PHE A 161 2.16 -15.85 16.76
C PHE A 161 2.86 -17.19 16.92
N LEU A 162 4.09 -17.20 17.46
CA LEU A 162 4.88 -18.41 17.66
C LEU A 162 4.23 -19.35 18.68
N LEU A 163 3.68 -18.82 19.78
CA LEU A 163 2.92 -19.61 20.75
C LEU A 163 1.71 -20.27 20.08
N GLY A 164 0.95 -19.52 19.29
CA GLY A 164 -0.18 -20.06 18.53
C GLY A 164 0.24 -21.14 17.53
N ALA A 165 1.36 -20.96 16.82
CA ALA A 165 1.89 -21.92 15.85
C ALA A 165 2.44 -23.21 16.53
N ALA A 166 2.97 -23.10 17.74
CA ALA A 166 3.55 -24.23 18.48
C ALA A 166 2.50 -25.12 19.15
N LEU A 167 1.33 -24.58 19.52
CA LEU A 167 0.31 -25.31 20.26
C LEU A 167 -0.24 -26.53 19.49
N PRO A 168 -0.29 -27.73 20.12
CA PRO A 168 -0.69 -28.98 19.44
C PRO A 168 -2.17 -29.04 19.02
N GLY A 169 -2.98 -28.09 19.41
CA GLY A 169 -4.45 -28.10 19.33
C GLY A 169 -5.07 -27.38 18.15
N THR A 170 -4.28 -26.89 17.18
CA THR A 170 -4.82 -26.25 15.96
C THR A 170 -5.45 -27.23 14.97
N ARG A 171 -5.47 -28.53 15.29
CA ARG A 171 -6.05 -29.60 14.47
C ARG A 171 -7.53 -29.79 14.78
N ALA A 172 -8.37 -29.62 13.80
CA ALA A 172 -9.70 -30.23 13.80
C ALA A 172 -9.51 -31.76 13.70
N GLY A 173 -9.68 -32.49 14.80
CA GLY A 173 -9.87 -33.95 14.73
C GLY A 173 -8.79 -34.87 15.26
N ALA A 174 -7.75 -34.43 15.99
CA ALA A 174 -6.91 -35.38 16.71
C ALA A 174 -7.64 -35.87 17.98
N ALA A 175 -8.20 -37.08 17.94
CA ALA A 175 -8.68 -37.78 19.14
C ALA A 175 -7.52 -37.89 20.14
N LEU A 176 -7.74 -37.44 21.36
CA LEU A 176 -6.82 -37.66 22.47
C LEU A 176 -6.64 -39.15 22.67
N PRO A 177 -5.40 -39.68 22.83
CA PRO A 177 -5.19 -41.08 23.21
C PRO A 177 -5.82 -41.28 24.58
N GLY A 178 -6.86 -42.12 24.66
CA GLY A 178 -7.47 -42.51 25.95
C GLY A 178 -8.93 -42.12 26.18
N THR A 179 -9.54 -41.29 25.36
CA THR A 179 -11.01 -41.12 25.40
C THR A 179 -11.65 -42.22 24.57
N ARG A 180 -12.45 -43.08 25.25
CA ARG A 180 -13.33 -44.05 24.56
C ARG A 180 -14.03 -43.33 23.43
N ALA A 181 -13.90 -43.86 22.22
CA ALA A 181 -14.60 -43.41 21.04
C ALA A 181 -16.10 -43.44 21.32
N GLY A 182 -16.64 -42.33 21.83
CA GLY A 182 -18.05 -42.07 21.71
C GLY A 182 -18.34 -42.00 20.23
N ALA A 183 -19.28 -42.84 19.78
CA ALA A 183 -19.63 -43.09 18.39
C ALA A 183 -19.50 -41.83 17.53
N ALA A 184 -18.43 -41.77 16.73
CA ALA A 184 -18.32 -40.82 15.64
C ALA A 184 -19.52 -41.14 14.74
N LEU A 185 -20.43 -40.17 14.59
CA LEU A 185 -21.52 -40.29 13.63
C LEU A 185 -20.89 -40.64 12.27
N PRO A 186 -21.25 -41.79 11.67
CA PRO A 186 -20.73 -42.17 10.37
C PRO A 186 -21.25 -41.15 9.36
N GLY A 187 -20.34 -40.44 8.63
CA GLY A 187 -20.74 -39.57 7.54
C GLY A 187 -20.07 -38.22 7.43
N THR A 188 -19.15 -37.81 8.33
CA THR A 188 -18.36 -36.58 8.10
C THR A 188 -17.08 -36.94 7.33
N ARG A 189 -17.18 -37.18 6.02
CA ARG A 189 -16.03 -37.13 5.12
C ARG A 189 -15.40 -35.74 5.21
N ALA A 190 -14.08 -35.69 5.41
CA ALA A 190 -13.30 -34.46 5.32
C ALA A 190 -13.51 -33.85 3.93
N GLY A 191 -14.50 -32.96 3.81
CA GLY A 191 -14.87 -32.33 2.57
C GLY A 191 -13.73 -31.46 2.04
N GLY A 192 -13.61 -31.35 0.72
CA GLY A 192 -12.64 -30.49 0.02
C GLY A 192 -12.87 -28.98 0.21
N GLY A 193 -13.52 -28.56 1.31
CA GLY A 193 -13.84 -27.18 1.64
C GLY A 193 -12.62 -26.28 1.88
N GLY A 194 -12.80 -24.96 1.69
CA GLY A 194 -11.81 -23.92 1.97
C GLY A 194 -10.82 -23.59 0.84
N ALA A 195 -10.71 -24.41 -0.21
CA ALA A 195 -9.76 -24.14 -1.29
C ALA A 195 -10.05 -22.83 -2.03
N ARG A 196 -11.34 -22.46 -2.21
CA ARG A 196 -11.72 -21.17 -2.84
C ARG A 196 -11.34 -19.98 -1.97
N ALA A 197 -11.54 -20.07 -0.67
CA ALA A 197 -11.14 -19.02 0.25
C ALA A 197 -9.61 -18.82 0.27
N TRP A 198 -8.85 -19.92 0.21
CA TRP A 198 -7.39 -19.86 0.12
C TRP A 198 -6.91 -19.30 -1.22
N LEU A 199 -7.59 -19.60 -2.32
CA LEU A 199 -7.29 -18.99 -3.63
C LEU A 199 -7.50 -17.47 -3.61
N LEU A 200 -8.49 -17.00 -2.87
CA LEU A 200 -8.77 -15.57 -2.74
C LEU A 200 -7.81 -14.82 -1.81
N ALA A 201 -6.97 -15.50 -1.01
CA ALA A 201 -6.07 -14.83 -0.07
C ALA A 201 -5.20 -13.76 -0.73
N GLY A 202 -4.58 -14.06 -1.87
CA GLY A 202 -3.75 -13.11 -2.61
C GLY A 202 -4.54 -11.98 -3.30
N PRO A 203 -5.55 -12.27 -4.13
CA PRO A 203 -6.40 -11.24 -4.75
C PRO A 203 -7.06 -10.29 -3.74
N VAL A 204 -7.52 -10.82 -2.59
CA VAL A 204 -8.08 -10.01 -1.50
C VAL A 204 -7.00 -9.15 -0.85
N LEU A 205 -5.79 -9.70 -0.62
CA LEU A 205 -4.67 -8.93 -0.10
C LEU A 205 -4.34 -7.74 -1.02
N LEU A 206 -4.28 -7.96 -2.34
CA LEU A 206 -3.98 -6.92 -3.31
C LEU A 206 -5.01 -5.78 -3.26
N LEU A 207 -6.30 -6.11 -3.43
CA LEU A 207 -7.35 -5.09 -3.43
C LEU A 207 -7.59 -4.47 -2.05
N SER A 208 -7.29 -5.18 -0.96
CA SER A 208 -7.31 -4.60 0.39
C SER A 208 -6.23 -3.51 0.53
N GLY A 209 -4.99 -3.80 0.13
CA GLY A 209 -3.88 -2.86 0.24
C GLY A 209 -3.96 -1.71 -0.75
N MET A 210 -4.42 -1.96 -1.98
CA MET A 210 -4.54 -0.92 -3.00
C MET A 210 -5.76 -0.02 -2.81
N VAL A 211 -6.91 -0.57 -2.35
CA VAL A 211 -8.19 0.15 -2.38
C VAL A 211 -8.96 0.02 -1.07
N ALA A 212 -9.47 -1.18 -0.77
CA ALA A 212 -10.58 -1.38 0.15
C ALA A 212 -10.25 -1.06 1.62
N LEU A 213 -9.03 -1.31 2.05
CA LEU A 213 -8.56 -1.17 3.43
C LEU A 213 -7.24 -0.38 3.51
N SER A 214 -7.04 0.59 2.61
CA SER A 214 -5.88 1.48 2.60
C SER A 214 -6.18 2.77 3.36
N PRO A 215 -5.57 3.00 4.54
CA PRO A 215 -5.79 4.24 5.30
C PRO A 215 -5.26 5.48 4.58
N ALA A 216 -4.11 5.36 3.91
CA ALA A 216 -3.51 6.45 3.16
C ALA A 216 -4.41 6.87 1.98
N LEU A 217 -4.98 5.88 1.24
CA LEU A 217 -5.94 6.18 0.17
C LEU A 217 -7.22 6.84 0.71
N ALA A 218 -7.69 6.43 1.88
CA ALA A 218 -8.86 7.03 2.52
C ALA A 218 -8.61 8.50 2.88
N ARG A 219 -7.45 8.81 3.47
CA ARG A 219 -7.00 10.18 3.77
C ARG A 219 -6.90 11.02 2.49
N THR A 220 -6.24 10.49 1.47
CA THR A 220 -6.13 11.17 0.16
C THR A 220 -7.49 11.42 -0.46
N GLY A 221 -8.41 10.44 -0.45
CA GLY A 221 -9.77 10.61 -0.97
C GLY A 221 -10.54 11.70 -0.23
N MET A 222 -10.37 11.82 1.09
CA MET A 222 -10.97 12.92 1.86
C MET A 222 -10.41 14.28 1.44
N SER A 223 -9.10 14.38 1.16
CA SER A 223 -8.49 15.64 0.75
C SER A 223 -9.05 16.19 -0.57
N TYR A 224 -9.53 15.34 -1.46
CA TYR A 224 -10.16 15.76 -2.71
C TYR A 224 -11.59 16.28 -2.54
N LEU A 225 -12.30 15.87 -1.50
CA LEU A 225 -13.69 16.32 -1.29
C LEU A 225 -13.79 17.70 -0.64
N PHE A 226 -12.74 18.11 0.08
CA PHE A 226 -12.77 19.31 0.91
C PHE A 226 -11.69 20.34 0.51
N VAL A 227 -11.33 20.38 -0.75
CA VAL A 227 -10.37 21.39 -1.27
C VAL A 227 -10.92 22.78 -1.04
N GLY A 228 -10.29 23.55 -0.14
CA GLY A 228 -10.57 24.97 0.08
C GLY A 228 -11.15 25.38 1.45
N ASP A 229 -11.81 24.48 2.18
CA ASP A 229 -12.59 24.89 3.36
C ASP A 229 -11.88 24.73 4.73
N GLY A 230 -10.61 24.36 4.76
CA GLY A 230 -9.89 24.11 6.02
C GLY A 230 -10.37 22.88 6.81
N VAL A 231 -11.57 22.37 6.51
CA VAL A 231 -12.20 21.21 7.17
C VAL A 231 -11.50 19.91 6.81
N ALA A 232 -11.01 19.78 5.58
CA ALA A 232 -10.27 18.60 5.12
C ALA A 232 -8.93 18.39 5.85
N ARG A 233 -8.47 19.42 6.51
CA ARG A 233 -7.21 19.41 7.26
C ARG A 233 -7.39 18.97 8.71
N SER A 234 -8.62 18.64 9.15
CA SER A 234 -8.81 18.05 10.46
C SER A 234 -8.45 16.56 10.41
N PRO A 235 -7.53 16.08 11.27
CA PRO A 235 -7.15 14.66 11.35
C PRO A 235 -8.36 13.76 11.58
N LEU A 236 -9.36 14.27 12.35
CA LEU A 236 -10.63 13.58 12.59
C LEU A 236 -11.36 13.20 11.30
N PHE A 237 -11.34 14.09 10.30
CA PHE A 237 -12.04 13.81 9.04
C PHE A 237 -11.18 12.97 8.07
N GLY A 238 -9.88 13.19 8.00
CA GLY A 238 -8.99 12.47 7.08
C GLY A 238 -9.06 10.95 7.23
N MET A 239 -9.07 10.44 8.47
CA MET A 239 -9.12 9.01 8.77
C MET A 239 -10.53 8.45 9.02
N ALA A 240 -11.58 9.29 9.04
CA ALA A 240 -12.97 8.87 9.31
C ALA A 240 -13.50 7.73 8.41
N PRO A 241 -13.13 7.62 7.11
CA PRO A 241 -13.61 6.52 6.28
C PRO A 241 -13.03 5.15 6.67
N VAL A 242 -11.87 5.10 7.33
CA VAL A 242 -11.19 3.83 7.66
C VAL A 242 -12.01 2.95 8.61
N PRO A 243 -12.52 3.44 9.77
CA PRO A 243 -13.38 2.64 10.62
C PRO A 243 -14.63 2.12 9.89
N VAL A 244 -15.21 2.93 9.00
CA VAL A 244 -16.40 2.55 8.22
C VAL A 244 -16.06 1.42 7.24
N ALA A 245 -14.95 1.52 6.51
CA ALA A 245 -14.48 0.49 5.59
C ALA A 245 -14.15 -0.82 6.33
N VAL A 246 -13.42 -0.73 7.45
CA VAL A 246 -13.08 -1.88 8.32
C VAL A 246 -14.33 -2.56 8.87
N ALA A 247 -15.30 -1.78 9.39
CA ALA A 247 -16.57 -2.30 9.88
C ALA A 247 -17.38 -2.99 8.78
N GLY A 248 -17.52 -2.34 7.63
CA GLY A 248 -18.23 -2.87 6.47
C GLY A 248 -17.62 -4.17 5.94
N PHE A 249 -16.29 -4.21 5.81
CA PHE A 249 -15.55 -5.39 5.41
C PHE A 249 -15.74 -6.54 6.40
N LEU A 250 -15.50 -6.32 7.70
CA LEU A 250 -15.62 -7.37 8.71
C LEU A 250 -17.07 -7.86 8.88
N PHE A 251 -18.01 -6.92 8.92
CA PHE A 251 -19.43 -7.28 9.04
C PHE A 251 -19.84 -8.21 7.89
N THR A 252 -19.52 -7.84 6.65
CA THR A 252 -19.90 -8.64 5.48
C THR A 252 -19.09 -9.94 5.35
N ALA A 253 -17.82 -9.97 5.76
CA ALA A 253 -16.98 -11.17 5.75
C ALA A 253 -17.42 -12.21 6.80
N LEU A 254 -17.96 -11.76 7.94
CA LEU A 254 -18.32 -12.63 9.07
C LEU A 254 -19.82 -12.92 9.19
N THR A 255 -20.68 -12.29 8.35
CA THR A 255 -22.14 -12.51 8.34
C THR A 255 -22.59 -13.20 7.07
N ARG A 256 -23.78 -13.77 7.12
CA ARG A 256 -24.43 -14.39 5.96
C ARG A 256 -25.27 -13.37 5.20
N PRO A 257 -25.24 -13.36 3.85
CA PRO A 257 -26.20 -12.58 3.07
C PRO A 257 -27.63 -13.11 3.29
N PRO A 258 -28.60 -12.24 3.61
CA PRO A 258 -29.93 -12.65 4.09
C PRO A 258 -30.85 -13.29 3.04
N SER A 259 -30.55 -13.19 1.74
CA SER A 259 -31.44 -13.69 0.66
C SER A 259 -30.67 -14.07 -0.60
N ARG A 260 -31.39 -14.70 -1.57
CA ARG A 260 -30.84 -14.98 -2.92
C ARG A 260 -30.38 -13.71 -3.66
N TRP A 261 -31.06 -12.59 -3.48
CA TRP A 261 -30.65 -11.28 -4.00
C TRP A 261 -29.39 -10.75 -3.30
N GLY A 262 -29.22 -11.07 -2.01
CA GLY A 262 -28.00 -10.83 -1.29
C GLY A 262 -26.76 -11.54 -1.84
N ARG A 263 -26.91 -12.44 -2.81
CA ARG A 263 -25.77 -13.11 -3.46
C ARG A 263 -25.06 -12.21 -4.46
N ALA A 264 -25.77 -11.29 -5.09
CA ALA A 264 -25.22 -10.42 -6.13
C ALA A 264 -24.58 -9.14 -5.57
N TYR A 265 -25.04 -8.66 -4.40
CA TYR A 265 -24.58 -7.35 -3.89
C TYR A 265 -23.05 -7.29 -3.68
N GLY A 266 -22.45 -8.35 -3.12
CA GLY A 266 -21.02 -8.38 -2.86
C GLY A 266 -20.18 -8.23 -4.13
N PRO A 267 -20.34 -9.15 -5.11
CA PRO A 267 -19.68 -9.04 -6.40
C PRO A 267 -19.94 -7.73 -7.14
N VAL A 268 -21.20 -7.24 -7.12
CA VAL A 268 -21.56 -5.96 -7.77
C VAL A 268 -20.87 -4.78 -7.06
N ALA A 269 -20.93 -4.72 -5.73
CA ALA A 269 -20.27 -3.65 -4.97
C ALA A 269 -18.74 -3.66 -5.21
N LEU A 270 -18.12 -4.85 -5.22
CA LEU A 270 -16.69 -4.99 -5.50
C LEU A 270 -16.32 -4.51 -6.89
N LEU A 271 -17.07 -4.94 -7.92
CA LEU A 271 -16.81 -4.52 -9.30
C LEU A 271 -17.02 -3.02 -9.48
N VAL A 272 -18.11 -2.46 -8.93
CA VAL A 272 -18.34 -1.00 -8.98
C VAL A 272 -17.22 -0.25 -8.27
N GLY A 273 -16.83 -0.69 -7.07
CA GLY A 273 -15.70 -0.08 -6.35
C GLY A 273 -14.39 -0.12 -7.15
N ALA A 274 -14.07 -1.27 -7.78
CA ALA A 274 -12.89 -1.40 -8.62
C ALA A 274 -12.95 -0.54 -9.89
N VAL A 275 -14.11 -0.40 -10.51
CA VAL A 275 -14.31 0.50 -11.66
C VAL A 275 -14.16 1.95 -11.26
N LEU A 276 -14.77 2.37 -10.14
CA LEU A 276 -14.61 3.75 -9.64
C LEU A 276 -13.15 4.09 -9.35
N PHE A 277 -12.40 3.16 -8.78
CA PHE A 277 -10.96 3.31 -8.59
C PHE A 277 -10.21 3.42 -9.94
N ALA A 278 -10.55 2.54 -10.89
CA ALA A 278 -9.94 2.50 -12.23
C ALA A 278 -10.23 3.74 -13.09
N LEU A 279 -11.26 4.55 -12.75
CA LEU A 279 -11.51 5.83 -13.41
C LEU A 279 -10.48 6.90 -13.08
N ASN A 280 -9.59 6.64 -12.13
CA ASN A 280 -8.45 7.50 -11.78
C ASN A 280 -8.86 8.93 -11.37
N ARG A 281 -9.95 9.05 -10.61
CA ARG A 281 -10.51 10.33 -10.17
C ARG A 281 -10.52 10.44 -8.65
N GLY A 282 -9.90 11.49 -8.11
CA GLY A 282 -9.78 11.74 -6.68
C GLY A 282 -11.12 11.82 -5.94
N ASP A 283 -12.13 12.46 -6.55
CA ASP A 283 -13.49 12.63 -5.99
C ASP A 283 -14.28 11.31 -5.87
N LEU A 284 -13.86 10.25 -6.57
CA LEU A 284 -14.50 8.94 -6.54
C LEU A 284 -13.85 7.96 -5.56
N LEU A 285 -12.67 8.29 -5.00
CA LEU A 285 -11.89 7.37 -4.17
C LEU A 285 -12.64 6.86 -2.94
N LEU A 286 -13.39 7.73 -2.24
CA LEU A 286 -14.14 7.29 -1.06
C LEU A 286 -15.25 6.30 -1.40
N ALA A 287 -15.98 6.54 -2.48
CA ALA A 287 -17.00 5.59 -2.95
C ALA A 287 -16.37 4.27 -3.37
N ALA A 288 -15.22 4.32 -4.06
CA ALA A 288 -14.45 3.15 -4.43
C ALA A 288 -14.04 2.31 -3.22
N ILE A 289 -13.46 2.95 -2.18
CA ILE A 289 -13.02 2.30 -0.94
C ILE A 289 -14.19 1.59 -0.24
N LEU A 290 -15.28 2.31 0.03
CA LEU A 290 -16.40 1.77 0.79
C LEU A 290 -17.11 0.63 0.06
N LEU A 291 -17.32 0.76 -1.24
CA LEU A 291 -17.93 -0.29 -2.05
C LEU A 291 -17.01 -1.51 -2.18
N ALA A 292 -15.72 -1.29 -2.42
CA ALA A 292 -14.74 -2.36 -2.47
C ALA A 292 -14.64 -3.10 -1.12
N ALA A 293 -14.62 -2.41 0.01
CA ALA A 293 -14.55 -3.02 1.34
C ALA A 293 -15.74 -3.94 1.62
N VAL A 294 -16.97 -3.42 1.43
CA VAL A 294 -18.20 -4.20 1.61
C VAL A 294 -18.26 -5.38 0.64
N GLY A 295 -17.93 -5.13 -0.63
CA GLY A 295 -17.94 -6.14 -1.68
C GLY A 295 -16.93 -7.25 -1.46
N LEU A 296 -15.71 -6.88 -1.05
CA LEU A 296 -14.60 -7.80 -0.78
C LEU A 296 -14.92 -8.75 0.39
N GLY A 297 -15.42 -8.19 1.50
CA GLY A 297 -15.86 -8.98 2.66
C GLY A 297 -16.97 -9.95 2.30
N ALA A 298 -17.98 -9.50 1.56
CA ALA A 298 -19.11 -10.33 1.13
C ALA A 298 -18.67 -11.44 0.16
N CYS A 299 -17.76 -11.18 -0.77
CA CYS A 299 -17.20 -12.19 -1.67
C CYS A 299 -16.40 -13.25 -0.88
N LEU A 300 -15.59 -12.81 0.08
CA LEU A 300 -14.80 -13.71 0.93
C LEU A 300 -15.71 -14.63 1.77
N ALA A 301 -16.78 -14.09 2.38
CA ALA A 301 -17.77 -14.87 3.15
C ALA A 301 -18.41 -16.00 2.34
N ARG A 302 -18.59 -15.83 1.04
CA ARG A 302 -19.20 -16.83 0.16
C ARG A 302 -18.30 -18.03 -0.13
N THR A 303 -17.01 -17.91 0.11
CA THR A 303 -16.05 -19.01 -0.08
C THR A 303 -15.87 -19.88 1.15
N ASP A 304 -16.55 -19.56 2.28
CA ASP A 304 -16.54 -20.38 3.50
C ASP A 304 -17.43 -21.61 3.31
N ASP A 305 -16.90 -22.64 2.65
CA ASP A 305 -17.59 -23.90 2.36
C ASP A 305 -17.98 -24.61 3.66
N ALA A 306 -19.28 -24.63 4.00
CA ALA A 306 -19.81 -25.59 4.95
C ALA A 306 -19.89 -26.95 4.23
N SER A 307 -19.16 -27.94 4.75
CA SER A 307 -19.29 -29.32 4.29
C SER A 307 -20.76 -29.73 4.20
N ARG A 308 -21.22 -30.09 3.00
CA ARG A 308 -22.51 -30.74 2.78
C ARG A 308 -22.61 -31.97 3.69
N PRO A 309 -23.67 -32.16 4.49
CA PRO A 309 -24.08 -33.50 4.82
C PRO A 309 -24.48 -34.15 3.48
N GLU A 310 -23.77 -35.15 3.03
CA GLU A 310 -24.31 -36.03 2.01
C GLU A 310 -25.61 -36.63 2.59
N ASN A 311 -26.77 -36.13 2.13
CA ASN A 311 -28.00 -36.88 2.17
C ASN A 311 -27.78 -38.07 1.22
N GLY A 312 -27.04 -39.07 1.72
CA GLY A 312 -27.14 -40.38 1.16
C GLY A 312 -28.60 -40.80 1.33
N THR A 313 -29.33 -40.81 0.25
CA THR A 313 -30.51 -41.66 0.14
C THR A 313 -30.04 -43.08 0.51
N VAL A 314 -30.26 -43.43 1.77
CA VAL A 314 -30.19 -44.82 2.19
C VAL A 314 -31.37 -45.48 1.49
N SER A 315 -31.12 -46.02 0.31
CA SER A 315 -31.96 -47.05 -0.26
C SER A 315 -31.89 -48.19 0.72
N ALA A 316 -32.92 -48.35 1.52
CA ALA A 316 -33.11 -49.52 2.39
C ALA A 316 -33.30 -50.72 1.50
N SER A 317 -32.23 -51.38 1.13
CA SER A 317 -32.26 -52.76 0.65
C SER A 317 -32.13 -53.70 1.85
N ALA A 318 -33.09 -54.54 1.99
CA ALA A 318 -33.25 -55.50 3.07
C ALA A 318 -32.08 -56.47 3.19
N ALA A 319 -31.75 -56.74 4.44
CA ALA A 319 -31.22 -57.94 5.06
C ALA A 319 -30.29 -58.90 4.26
N ASP A 320 -29.05 -58.99 4.73
CA ASP A 320 -28.43 -60.29 4.98
C ASP A 320 -27.33 -60.20 6.06
N PRO A 321 -27.30 -61.08 7.08
CA PRO A 321 -26.35 -61.08 8.16
C PRO A 321 -25.26 -62.14 7.94
N VAL A 322 -24.08 -61.77 7.50
CA VAL A 322 -22.87 -62.63 7.78
C VAL A 322 -21.65 -61.72 7.82
N GLY A 323 -20.94 -61.79 8.93
CA GLY A 323 -19.74 -60.99 9.19
C GLY A 323 -18.53 -61.41 8.37
N THR A 324 -17.86 -60.41 7.86
CA THR A 324 -16.40 -60.44 7.61
C THR A 324 -15.81 -59.10 7.98
N ALA A 325 -14.83 -59.08 8.85
CA ALA A 325 -14.15 -57.91 9.37
C ALA A 325 -13.47 -57.16 8.21
N ALA A 326 -14.00 -55.98 7.85
CA ALA A 326 -13.42 -55.11 6.85
C ALA A 326 -12.24 -54.32 7.45
N THR A 327 -11.02 -54.76 7.20
CA THR A 327 -9.75 -54.04 7.47
C THR A 327 -9.33 -53.07 6.37
N SER A 328 -10.20 -52.79 5.39
CA SER A 328 -9.83 -52.07 4.15
C SER A 328 -10.12 -50.57 4.10
N ASP A 329 -10.70 -49.95 5.14
CA ASP A 329 -11.23 -48.57 4.99
C ASP A 329 -10.31 -47.44 5.53
N ARG A 330 -9.18 -47.76 6.20
CA ARG A 330 -8.27 -46.73 6.74
C ARG A 330 -7.30 -46.12 5.72
N THR A 331 -7.03 -46.80 4.62
CA THR A 331 -6.15 -46.29 3.55
C THR A 331 -6.86 -45.35 2.60
N GLY A 332 -8.13 -45.54 2.32
CA GLY A 332 -8.95 -44.65 1.49
C GLY A 332 -9.14 -43.27 2.12
N ASP A 333 -9.38 -43.19 3.42
CA ASP A 333 -9.65 -41.93 4.14
C ASP A 333 -8.38 -41.07 4.25
N ARG A 334 -7.19 -41.65 4.43
CA ARG A 334 -5.90 -40.92 4.41
C ARG A 334 -5.56 -40.33 3.07
N THR A 335 -5.89 -40.99 1.97
CA THR A 335 -5.64 -40.48 0.59
C THR A 335 -6.54 -39.34 0.22
N VAL A 336 -7.82 -39.36 0.64
CA VAL A 336 -8.79 -38.25 0.39
C VAL A 336 -8.42 -37.02 1.19
N GLY A 337 -8.09 -37.13 2.47
CA GLY A 337 -7.63 -36.03 3.31
C GLY A 337 -6.34 -35.39 2.79
N GLY A 338 -5.39 -36.18 2.31
CA GLY A 338 -4.14 -35.70 1.72
C GLY A 338 -4.34 -34.93 0.42
N ARG A 339 -5.29 -35.36 -0.44
CA ARG A 339 -5.64 -34.64 -1.67
C ARG A 339 -6.30 -33.29 -1.38
N ALA A 340 -7.20 -33.21 -0.41
CA ALA A 340 -7.85 -31.97 -0.01
C ALA A 340 -6.87 -30.94 0.57
N ALA A 341 -5.93 -31.39 1.43
CA ALA A 341 -4.85 -30.55 1.96
C ALA A 341 -3.95 -30.01 0.86
N ALA A 342 -3.53 -30.86 -0.09
CA ALA A 342 -2.72 -30.43 -1.23
C ALA A 342 -3.45 -29.41 -2.10
N ARG A 343 -4.76 -29.61 -2.36
CA ARG A 343 -5.58 -28.67 -3.14
C ARG A 343 -5.63 -27.29 -2.48
N ARG A 344 -5.78 -27.21 -1.16
CA ARG A 344 -5.75 -25.93 -0.43
C ARG A 344 -4.37 -25.27 -0.49
N GLY A 345 -3.28 -26.03 -0.35
CA GLY A 345 -1.93 -25.53 -0.48
C GLY A 345 -1.64 -24.95 -1.86
N TYR A 346 -2.02 -25.63 -2.94
CA TYR A 346 -1.89 -25.07 -4.29
C TYR A 346 -2.81 -23.87 -4.53
N ALA A 347 -4.01 -23.86 -3.96
CA ALA A 347 -4.94 -22.75 -4.09
C ALA A 347 -4.36 -21.46 -3.49
N VAL A 348 -3.79 -21.52 -2.27
CA VAL A 348 -3.18 -20.31 -1.66
C VAL A 348 -1.92 -19.88 -2.41
N ALA A 349 -1.06 -20.80 -2.85
CA ALA A 349 0.12 -20.46 -3.63
C ALA A 349 -0.25 -19.79 -4.97
N ALA A 350 -1.28 -20.30 -5.67
CA ALA A 350 -1.81 -19.69 -6.88
C ALA A 350 -2.43 -18.32 -6.59
N GLY A 351 -3.18 -18.18 -5.49
CA GLY A 351 -3.72 -16.89 -5.07
C GLY A 351 -2.63 -15.84 -4.81
N MET A 352 -1.55 -16.21 -4.13
CA MET A 352 -0.42 -15.32 -3.89
C MET A 352 0.34 -14.98 -5.18
N LEU A 353 0.40 -15.89 -6.15
CA LEU A 353 0.92 -15.58 -7.48
C LEU A 353 0.02 -14.56 -8.20
N VAL A 354 -1.31 -14.64 -8.07
CA VAL A 354 -2.22 -13.61 -8.60
C VAL A 354 -1.97 -12.25 -7.95
N PHE A 355 -1.69 -12.21 -6.63
CA PHE A 355 -1.24 -10.98 -5.96
C PHE A 355 -0.02 -10.38 -6.67
N ALA A 356 1.02 -11.19 -6.87
CA ALA A 356 2.26 -10.73 -7.49
C ALA A 356 2.07 -10.28 -8.95
N LEU A 357 1.32 -11.07 -9.74
CA LEU A 357 0.99 -10.71 -11.14
C LEU A 357 0.17 -9.41 -11.21
N GLY A 358 -0.79 -9.24 -10.31
CA GLY A 358 -1.58 -8.01 -10.23
C GLY A 358 -0.75 -6.81 -9.81
N ALA A 359 0.12 -6.95 -8.80
CA ALA A 359 0.99 -5.88 -8.35
C ALA A 359 1.98 -5.48 -9.45
N VAL A 360 2.71 -6.43 -10.04
CA VAL A 360 3.63 -6.17 -11.16
C VAL A 360 2.87 -5.59 -12.35
N GLY A 361 1.74 -6.18 -12.75
CA GLY A 361 0.94 -5.69 -13.87
C GLY A 361 0.34 -4.30 -13.66
N TYR A 362 0.13 -3.86 -12.41
CA TYR A 362 -0.36 -2.51 -12.13
C TYR A 362 0.78 -1.48 -12.10
N TYR A 363 1.84 -1.77 -11.34
CA TYR A 363 2.89 -0.77 -11.07
C TYR A 363 3.94 -0.66 -12.18
N SER A 364 4.27 -1.75 -12.90
CA SER A 364 5.18 -1.64 -14.06
C SER A 364 4.62 -0.78 -15.21
N ALA A 365 3.32 -0.48 -15.18
CA ALA A 365 2.71 0.40 -16.17
C ALA A 365 3.27 1.82 -16.11
N TYR A 366 3.71 2.27 -14.93
CA TYR A 366 4.29 3.61 -14.76
C TYR A 366 5.67 3.74 -15.43
N ASP A 367 6.39 2.63 -15.58
CA ASP A 367 7.67 2.59 -16.28
C ASP A 367 7.53 2.20 -17.77
N LEU A 368 6.51 1.39 -18.12
CA LEU A 368 6.35 0.81 -19.46
C LEU A 368 5.27 1.51 -20.32
N GLY A 369 4.44 2.37 -19.74
CA GLY A 369 3.48 3.22 -20.44
C GLY A 369 2.23 2.52 -20.97
N TYR A 370 1.88 1.33 -20.49
CA TYR A 370 0.60 0.71 -20.86
C TYR A 370 -0.53 1.09 -19.88
N PRO A 371 -1.80 1.03 -20.29
CA PRO A 371 -2.92 1.35 -19.40
C PRO A 371 -3.12 0.28 -18.33
N ASN A 372 -3.04 0.65 -17.05
CA ASN A 372 -3.16 -0.27 -15.91
C ASN A 372 -4.55 -0.34 -15.27
N ALA A 373 -5.48 0.53 -15.67
CA ALA A 373 -6.84 0.63 -15.12
C ALA A 373 -7.62 -0.70 -15.13
N ALA A 374 -7.32 -1.59 -16.08
CA ALA A 374 -7.95 -2.90 -16.16
C ALA A 374 -7.55 -3.86 -15.03
N VAL A 375 -6.37 -3.70 -14.41
CA VAL A 375 -5.84 -4.65 -13.44
C VAL A 375 -6.72 -4.80 -12.20
N PRO A 376 -7.09 -3.73 -11.47
CA PRO A 376 -7.97 -3.85 -10.30
C PRO A 376 -9.35 -4.41 -10.67
N VAL A 377 -9.87 -4.08 -11.85
CA VAL A 377 -11.16 -4.59 -12.34
C VAL A 377 -11.09 -6.09 -12.65
N LEU A 378 -10.01 -6.56 -13.28
CA LEU A 378 -9.80 -7.98 -13.56
C LEU A 378 -9.63 -8.80 -12.29
N VAL A 379 -8.89 -8.28 -11.31
CA VAL A 379 -8.74 -8.94 -10.00
C VAL A 379 -10.08 -8.99 -9.25
N ALA A 380 -10.86 -7.90 -9.27
CA ALA A 380 -12.21 -7.87 -8.71
C ALA A 380 -13.14 -8.86 -9.43
N GLY A 381 -13.04 -8.96 -10.76
CA GLY A 381 -13.77 -9.93 -11.57
C GLY A 381 -13.42 -11.37 -11.21
N LEU A 382 -12.13 -11.68 -11.03
CA LEU A 382 -11.69 -13.00 -10.57
C LEU A 382 -12.29 -13.35 -9.20
N ILE A 383 -12.23 -12.42 -8.24
CA ILE A 383 -12.83 -12.62 -6.90
C ILE A 383 -14.32 -12.86 -7.03
N ALA A 384 -15.03 -12.08 -7.84
CA ALA A 384 -16.46 -12.21 -8.08
C ALA A 384 -16.80 -13.59 -8.67
N VAL A 385 -16.08 -14.03 -9.69
CA VAL A 385 -16.28 -15.36 -10.33
C VAL A 385 -16.07 -16.50 -9.32
N VAL A 386 -14.98 -16.45 -8.54
CA VAL A 386 -14.70 -17.47 -7.50
C VAL A 386 -15.79 -17.48 -6.42
N ALA A 387 -16.29 -16.29 -6.04
CA ALA A 387 -17.39 -16.16 -5.09
C ALA A 387 -18.72 -16.71 -5.64
N PHE A 388 -18.98 -16.64 -6.95
CA PHE A 388 -20.18 -17.16 -7.59
C PHE A 388 -20.10 -18.65 -7.96
N ALA A 389 -18.93 -19.25 -8.02
CA ALA A 389 -18.71 -20.60 -8.56
C ALA A 389 -19.48 -21.74 -7.84
N ASP A 390 -20.16 -21.48 -6.72
CA ASP A 390 -21.01 -22.43 -6.04
C ASP A 390 -22.47 -21.94 -5.94
N PRO A 391 -23.40 -22.55 -6.70
CA PRO A 391 -24.82 -22.23 -6.62
C PRO A 391 -25.48 -22.79 -5.35
N SER A 392 -24.80 -23.68 -4.58
CA SER A 392 -25.40 -24.34 -3.43
C SER A 392 -25.74 -23.34 -2.33
N VAL A 393 -26.92 -23.52 -1.73
CA VAL A 393 -27.31 -22.84 -0.48
C VAL A 393 -26.54 -23.48 0.64
N VAL A 394 -25.37 -22.93 0.94
CA VAL A 394 -24.53 -23.42 2.05
C VAL A 394 -25.24 -23.11 3.37
N ALA A 395 -25.45 -24.13 4.20
CA ALA A 395 -25.92 -23.93 5.56
C ALA A 395 -24.86 -23.15 6.34
N TRP A 396 -25.20 -21.90 6.71
CA TRP A 396 -24.32 -21.06 7.50
C TRP A 396 -24.03 -21.71 8.86
N ARG A 397 -22.76 -21.73 9.22
CA ARG A 397 -22.34 -22.07 10.58
C ARG A 397 -21.71 -20.85 11.23
N PRO A 398 -22.09 -20.53 12.50
CA PRO A 398 -21.47 -19.42 13.21
C PRO A 398 -19.94 -19.54 13.20
N GLY A 399 -19.26 -18.43 12.94
CA GLY A 399 -17.82 -18.31 13.09
C GLY A 399 -17.40 -18.47 14.57
N PRO A 400 -16.09 -18.53 14.87
CA PRO A 400 -15.58 -18.67 16.23
C PRO A 400 -15.82 -17.43 17.08
N PHE A 401 -16.09 -16.27 16.46
CA PHE A 401 -16.34 -14.99 17.09
C PHE A 401 -17.72 -14.45 16.71
N PRO A 402 -18.43 -13.79 17.64
CA PRO A 402 -19.66 -13.06 17.31
C PRO A 402 -19.36 -11.91 16.34
N PRO A 403 -19.98 -11.88 15.14
CA PRO A 403 -19.60 -10.92 14.08
C PRO A 403 -19.66 -9.46 14.52
N LEU A 404 -20.75 -9.06 15.18
CA LEU A 404 -20.93 -7.69 15.67
C LEU A 404 -19.88 -7.26 16.71
N ARG A 405 -19.56 -8.16 17.67
CA ARG A 405 -18.54 -7.86 18.69
C ARG A 405 -17.16 -7.76 18.09
N THR A 406 -16.83 -8.63 17.14
CA THR A 406 -15.54 -8.64 16.46
C THR A 406 -15.37 -7.42 15.57
N ALA A 407 -16.37 -7.11 14.73
CA ALA A 407 -16.37 -5.91 13.92
C ALA A 407 -16.30 -4.65 14.80
N GLY A 408 -17.08 -4.59 15.89
CA GLY A 408 -17.07 -3.48 16.84
C GLY A 408 -15.71 -3.26 17.50
N ALA A 409 -15.02 -4.33 17.94
CA ALA A 409 -13.71 -4.22 18.58
C ALA A 409 -12.63 -3.70 17.63
N VAL A 410 -12.59 -4.21 16.39
CA VAL A 410 -11.60 -3.75 15.39
C VAL A 410 -11.94 -2.35 14.87
N THR A 411 -13.24 -2.02 14.75
CA THR A 411 -13.67 -0.65 14.41
C THR A 411 -13.30 0.32 15.53
N ALA A 412 -13.45 -0.06 16.80
CA ALA A 412 -13.03 0.75 17.94
C ALA A 412 -11.49 1.00 17.91
N LEU A 413 -10.70 -0.01 17.52
CA LEU A 413 -9.27 0.19 17.29
C LEU A 413 -9.04 1.22 16.18
N ALA A 414 -9.71 1.07 15.03
CA ALA A 414 -9.56 2.00 13.92
C ALA A 414 -10.02 3.44 14.25
N LEU A 415 -10.98 3.59 15.17
CA LEU A 415 -11.43 4.91 15.65
C LEU A 415 -10.38 5.63 16.52
N LEU A 416 -9.32 4.95 16.94
CA LEU A 416 -8.20 5.62 17.61
C LEU A 416 -7.36 6.44 16.62
N ALA A 417 -7.33 6.07 15.32
CA ALA A 417 -6.52 6.76 14.33
C ALA A 417 -6.82 8.27 14.25
N PRO A 418 -8.07 8.71 14.04
CA PRO A 418 -8.37 10.13 13.98
C PRO A 418 -8.19 10.85 15.33
N VAL A 419 -8.19 10.11 16.46
CA VAL A 419 -8.00 10.70 17.80
C VAL A 419 -6.51 10.90 18.12
N LEU A 420 -5.65 10.05 17.55
CA LEU A 420 -4.20 10.08 17.79
C LEU A 420 -3.44 10.87 16.71
N ALA A 421 -4.11 11.24 15.62
CA ALA A 421 -3.49 12.03 14.56
C ALA A 421 -3.20 13.46 15.04
N ASP A 422 -2.05 13.97 14.63
CA ASP A 422 -1.61 15.33 14.96
C ASP A 422 -2.49 16.39 14.27
N GLU A 423 -2.54 17.61 14.85
CA GLU A 423 -3.26 18.73 14.24
C GLU A 423 -2.57 19.16 12.95
N VAL A 424 -3.34 19.32 11.87
CA VAL A 424 -2.80 19.78 10.60
C VAL A 424 -2.34 21.22 10.71
N PRO A 425 -1.10 21.54 10.29
CA PRO A 425 -0.59 22.90 10.30
C PRO A 425 -1.49 23.85 9.50
N VAL A 426 -1.72 25.04 10.04
CA VAL A 426 -2.47 26.09 9.36
C VAL A 426 -1.50 27.20 8.97
N ALA A 427 -1.55 27.62 7.70
CA ALA A 427 -0.82 28.81 7.27
C ALA A 427 -1.33 30.03 8.03
N SER A 428 -0.43 30.84 8.56
CA SER A 428 -0.77 32.07 9.26
C SER A 428 -0.38 33.28 8.42
N ASN A 429 -1.29 34.25 8.31
CA ASN A 429 -0.90 35.58 7.89
C ASN A 429 0.03 36.17 8.96
N ARG A 430 1.29 36.37 8.59
CA ARG A 430 2.26 37.10 9.42
C ARG A 430 2.03 38.60 9.27
N ASP A 431 2.58 39.40 10.16
CA ASP A 431 2.46 40.85 10.13
C ASP A 431 3.19 41.45 8.89
N GLY A 432 2.47 41.48 7.78
CA GLY A 432 2.94 42.02 6.51
C GLY A 432 3.79 41.09 5.65
N PRO A 433 4.02 41.45 4.36
CA PRO A 433 4.81 40.65 3.44
C PRO A 433 6.28 40.63 3.84
N PRO A 434 6.95 39.47 3.66
CA PRO A 434 8.36 39.33 3.98
C PRO A 434 9.20 40.11 2.95
N GLU A 435 10.37 40.57 3.35
CA GLU A 435 11.36 41.10 2.39
C GLU A 435 12.03 40.00 1.59
N ARG A 436 12.16 38.82 2.21
CA ARG A 436 12.86 37.65 1.65
C ARG A 436 12.01 36.41 1.81
N LEU A 437 12.09 35.52 0.83
CA LEU A 437 11.37 34.24 0.76
C LEU A 437 12.37 33.11 0.51
N THR A 438 12.49 32.17 1.41
CA THR A 438 13.34 30.97 1.21
C THR A 438 12.54 29.85 0.57
N VAL A 439 13.02 29.39 -0.58
CA VAL A 439 12.41 28.33 -1.39
C VAL A 439 13.32 27.10 -1.41
N VAL A 440 12.74 25.93 -1.19
CA VAL A 440 13.42 24.64 -1.32
C VAL A 440 12.69 23.81 -2.37
N ALA A 441 13.43 23.15 -3.28
CA ALA A 441 12.91 22.15 -4.20
C ALA A 441 13.61 20.81 -3.93
N TYR A 442 12.84 19.73 -3.80
CA TYR A 442 13.34 18.43 -3.41
C TYR A 442 12.55 17.27 -4.03
N ASN A 443 13.21 16.41 -4.80
CA ASN A 443 12.68 15.10 -5.17
C ASN A 443 12.88 14.16 -3.98
N ILE A 444 11.79 13.66 -3.38
CA ILE A 444 11.82 12.89 -2.13
C ILE A 444 11.81 11.38 -2.33
N ARG A 445 11.84 10.90 -3.56
CA ARG A 445 11.85 9.46 -3.89
C ARG A 445 10.82 8.67 -3.07
N MET A 446 9.57 9.11 -3.08
CA MET A 446 8.45 8.51 -2.33
C MET A 446 8.69 8.34 -0.82
N GLY A 447 9.73 8.97 -0.25
CA GLY A 447 10.10 8.86 1.17
C GLY A 447 11.24 7.88 1.48
N PHE A 448 11.87 7.29 0.46
CA PHE A 448 12.90 6.26 0.64
C PHE A 448 14.31 6.79 0.35
N GLY A 449 15.20 6.63 1.33
CA GLY A 449 16.61 6.97 1.20
C GLY A 449 17.37 6.04 0.23
N LEU A 450 18.64 6.38 -0.01
CA LEU A 450 19.54 5.58 -0.86
C LEU A 450 19.68 4.12 -0.40
N ASP A 451 19.57 3.89 0.88
CA ASP A 451 19.64 2.56 1.49
C ASP A 451 18.29 1.82 1.53
N GLY A 452 17.24 2.38 0.91
CA GLY A 452 15.91 1.79 0.84
C GLY A 452 15.15 1.78 2.17
N ARG A 453 15.57 2.57 3.16
CA ARG A 453 14.78 2.83 4.37
C ARG A 453 13.77 3.93 4.11
N PHE A 454 12.61 3.82 4.72
CA PHE A 454 11.66 4.92 4.77
C PHE A 454 12.17 5.96 5.77
N ASP A 455 12.75 7.06 5.27
CA ASP A 455 13.53 8.03 6.06
C ASP A 455 12.90 9.42 6.11
N LEU A 456 11.74 9.51 6.73
CA LEU A 456 11.07 10.80 6.96
C LEU A 456 11.91 11.76 7.81
N THR A 457 12.74 11.24 8.71
CA THR A 457 13.57 12.06 9.59
C THR A 457 14.67 12.75 8.81
N GLY A 458 15.38 12.01 7.96
CA GLY A 458 16.42 12.58 7.10
C GLY A 458 15.85 13.58 6.09
N LEU A 459 14.70 13.27 5.47
CA LEU A 459 13.99 14.19 4.57
C LEU A 459 13.60 15.49 5.27
N THR A 460 12.99 15.36 6.46
CA THR A 460 12.56 16.53 7.25
C THR A 460 13.75 17.41 7.64
N GLU A 461 14.85 16.79 8.08
CA GLU A 461 16.06 17.52 8.50
C GLU A 461 16.72 18.24 7.33
N ALA A 462 16.86 17.59 6.17
CA ALA A 462 17.41 18.19 4.96
C ALA A 462 16.66 19.46 4.53
N VAL A 463 15.35 19.46 4.70
CA VAL A 463 14.49 20.63 4.41
C VAL A 463 14.59 21.69 5.51
N ARG A 464 14.50 21.29 6.81
CA ARG A 464 14.47 22.21 7.96
C ARG A 464 15.74 23.05 8.11
N GLN A 465 16.90 22.49 7.74
CA GLN A 465 18.17 23.21 7.79
C GLN A 465 18.13 24.54 7.04
N GLN A 466 17.34 24.63 5.99
CA GLN A 466 17.18 25.83 5.17
C GLN A 466 16.12 26.80 5.71
N ARG A 467 15.35 26.41 6.73
CA ARG A 467 14.25 27.20 7.31
C ARG A 467 13.31 27.76 6.23
N PRO A 468 12.78 26.91 5.32
CA PRO A 468 12.04 27.35 4.16
C PRO A 468 10.72 28.02 4.52
N ASP A 469 10.32 28.97 3.69
CA ASP A 469 8.96 29.50 3.65
C ASP A 469 8.07 28.70 2.70
N VAL A 470 8.69 28.14 1.63
CA VAL A 470 8.02 27.34 0.61
C VAL A 470 8.88 26.13 0.27
N VAL A 471 8.23 24.96 0.14
CA VAL A 471 8.87 23.70 -0.27
C VAL A 471 8.12 23.12 -1.45
N LEU A 472 8.84 22.80 -2.53
CA LEU A 472 8.31 22.12 -3.70
C LEU A 472 8.86 20.70 -3.70
N LEU A 473 7.96 19.70 -3.63
CA LEU A 473 8.30 18.30 -3.57
C LEU A 473 7.94 17.59 -4.86
N SER A 474 8.85 16.78 -5.37
CA SER A 474 8.62 15.84 -6.48
C SER A 474 8.65 14.40 -6.00
N GLU A 475 8.06 13.48 -6.77
CA GLU A 475 7.89 12.06 -6.44
C GLU A 475 7.18 11.85 -5.09
N VAL A 476 6.08 12.55 -4.92
CA VAL A 476 5.25 12.44 -3.73
C VAL A 476 4.29 11.26 -3.87
N ASP A 477 4.42 10.28 -2.97
CA ASP A 477 3.48 9.15 -2.87
C ASP A 477 2.55 9.33 -1.66
N ARG A 478 1.28 9.05 -1.88
CA ARG A 478 0.21 9.20 -0.87
C ARG A 478 -0.54 7.91 -0.56
N ALA A 479 -0.30 6.80 -1.25
CA ALA A 479 -0.97 5.54 -0.94
C ALA A 479 -0.51 4.32 -1.76
N TRP A 480 0.53 4.36 -2.58
CA TRP A 480 0.91 3.21 -3.39
C TRP A 480 1.30 2.02 -2.51
N LEU A 481 0.60 0.90 -2.72
CA LEU A 481 0.94 -0.36 -2.04
C LEU A 481 2.39 -0.79 -2.33
N LEU A 482 2.91 -0.49 -3.53
CA LEU A 482 4.30 -0.76 -3.91
C LEU A 482 5.28 -0.09 -2.93
N ASN A 483 4.96 1.11 -2.45
CA ASN A 483 5.77 1.88 -1.52
C ASN A 483 5.33 1.71 -0.04
N GLY A 484 4.61 0.62 0.28
CA GLY A 484 4.17 0.32 1.63
C GLY A 484 2.82 0.93 2.03
N GLY A 485 2.20 1.75 1.19
CA GLY A 485 0.90 2.38 1.46
C GLY A 485 0.96 3.53 2.45
N HIS A 486 2.06 4.28 2.47
CA HIS A 486 2.25 5.48 3.30
C HIS A 486 1.60 6.72 2.66
N ASP A 487 1.16 7.70 3.46
CA ASP A 487 0.88 9.05 2.98
C ASP A 487 2.08 9.95 3.32
N THR A 488 3.13 9.85 2.49
CA THR A 488 4.42 10.53 2.72
C THR A 488 4.26 12.04 2.80
N LEU A 489 3.33 12.62 2.02
CA LEU A 489 3.09 14.05 2.01
C LEU A 489 2.52 14.56 3.35
N ASP A 490 1.50 13.90 3.85
CA ASP A 490 0.86 14.27 5.11
C ASP A 490 1.87 14.18 6.27
N LEU A 491 2.63 13.08 6.31
CA LEU A 491 3.68 12.85 7.30
C LEU A 491 4.81 13.90 7.28
N LEU A 492 5.21 14.37 6.10
CA LEU A 492 6.21 15.43 5.97
C LEU A 492 5.63 16.81 6.32
N ALA A 493 4.40 17.09 5.90
CA ALA A 493 3.69 18.33 6.19
C ALA A 493 3.56 18.54 7.71
N ASP A 494 3.16 17.50 8.46
CA ASP A 494 3.06 17.52 9.90
C ASP A 494 4.43 17.79 10.56
N ARG A 495 5.45 17.06 10.13
CA ARG A 495 6.79 17.24 10.68
C ARG A 495 7.38 18.62 10.39
N LEU A 496 7.14 19.18 9.20
CA LEU A 496 7.60 20.52 8.83
C LEU A 496 6.75 21.64 9.44
N GLY A 497 5.55 21.33 9.91
CA GLY A 497 4.57 22.30 10.40
C GLY A 497 4.08 23.21 9.26
N MET A 498 3.90 22.65 8.04
CA MET A 498 3.55 23.40 6.85
C MET A 498 2.35 22.77 6.14
N PRO A 499 1.26 23.50 5.91
CA PRO A 499 0.17 23.02 5.06
C PRO A 499 0.64 22.85 3.61
N TYR A 500 -0.09 22.01 2.85
CA TYR A 500 0.28 21.69 1.48
C TYR A 500 -0.88 21.78 0.48
N VAL A 501 -0.50 21.88 -0.79
CA VAL A 501 -1.36 21.60 -1.96
C VAL A 501 -0.71 20.49 -2.75
N PHE A 502 -1.48 19.48 -3.16
CA PHE A 502 -1.03 18.34 -3.94
C PHE A 502 -1.50 18.44 -5.39
N GLY A 503 -0.60 18.20 -6.33
CA GLY A 503 -0.86 18.09 -7.77
C GLY A 503 -0.71 16.64 -8.22
N PRO A 504 -1.81 15.93 -8.54
CA PRO A 504 -1.73 14.57 -9.04
C PRO A 504 -1.14 14.52 -10.44
N ALA A 505 -0.27 13.55 -10.70
CA ALA A 505 0.36 13.31 -12.00
C ALA A 505 -0.14 12.03 -12.65
N ALA A 506 0.49 10.90 -12.39
CA ALA A 506 0.16 9.61 -13.01
C ALA A 506 -1.18 9.04 -12.53
N ASP A 507 -1.50 9.24 -11.26
CA ASP A 507 -2.77 8.86 -10.64
C ASP A 507 -3.13 9.80 -9.46
N PRO A 508 -4.30 9.65 -8.81
CA PRO A 508 -4.72 10.55 -7.74
C PRO A 508 -3.84 10.53 -6.48
N VAL A 509 -2.90 9.60 -6.36
CA VAL A 509 -2.08 9.43 -5.15
C VAL A 509 -0.58 9.59 -5.38
N TRP A 510 -0.16 9.86 -6.62
CA TRP A 510 1.24 10.09 -6.96
C TRP A 510 1.40 11.37 -7.81
N GLY A 511 2.35 12.22 -7.43
CA GLY A 511 2.57 13.50 -8.11
C GLY A 511 3.54 14.41 -7.38
N ASP A 512 3.24 15.72 -7.39
CA ASP A 512 4.07 16.76 -6.78
C ASP A 512 3.29 17.56 -5.74
N ALA A 513 3.99 18.29 -4.88
CA ALA A 513 3.32 19.12 -3.87
C ALA A 513 4.04 20.45 -3.63
N VAL A 514 3.27 21.43 -3.20
CA VAL A 514 3.78 22.70 -2.66
C VAL A 514 3.36 22.80 -1.20
N LEU A 515 4.35 22.91 -0.29
CA LEU A 515 4.12 23.24 1.11
C LEU A 515 4.44 24.72 1.32
N SER A 516 3.65 25.42 2.10
CA SER A 516 3.84 26.86 2.32
C SER A 516 3.47 27.28 3.74
N ARG A 517 4.30 28.13 4.34
CA ARG A 517 3.97 28.83 5.59
C ARG A 517 2.96 29.98 5.36
N TRP A 518 2.80 30.40 4.11
CA TRP A 518 1.89 31.44 3.69
C TRP A 518 0.61 30.86 3.14
N PRO A 519 -0.53 31.53 3.27
CA PRO A 519 -1.77 31.08 2.65
C PRO A 519 -1.62 30.87 1.15
N VAL A 520 -2.18 29.77 0.67
CA VAL A 520 -2.16 29.38 -0.74
C VAL A 520 -3.56 29.57 -1.33
N THR A 521 -3.62 30.19 -2.50
CA THR A 521 -4.87 30.43 -3.24
C THR A 521 -4.71 30.03 -4.70
N ASP A 522 -5.83 29.85 -5.41
CA ASP A 522 -5.94 29.59 -6.86
C ASP A 522 -5.07 28.40 -7.34
N PRO A 523 -5.14 27.21 -6.69
CA PRO A 523 -4.39 26.06 -7.15
C PRO A 523 -4.88 25.61 -8.53
N ARG A 524 -3.95 25.37 -9.46
CA ARG A 524 -4.24 24.85 -10.82
C ARG A 524 -3.22 23.80 -11.21
N THR A 525 -3.67 22.73 -11.83
CA THR A 525 -2.81 21.70 -12.41
C THR A 525 -2.92 21.69 -13.93
N LEU A 526 -1.78 21.55 -14.60
CA LEU A 526 -1.69 21.29 -16.03
C LEU A 526 -1.10 19.88 -16.23
N PRO A 527 -1.87 18.90 -16.72
CA PRO A 527 -1.28 17.64 -17.20
C PRO A 527 -0.33 17.91 -18.35
N LEU A 528 0.88 17.39 -18.27
CA LEU A 528 1.90 17.58 -19.30
C LEU A 528 1.79 16.54 -20.41
N PRO A 529 2.19 16.89 -21.65
CA PRO A 529 2.21 15.93 -22.76
C PRO A 529 3.10 14.73 -22.46
N ALA A 530 2.60 13.51 -22.61
CA ALA A 530 3.37 12.27 -22.51
C ALA A 530 3.98 11.98 -23.89
N VAL A 531 5.24 12.34 -24.12
CA VAL A 531 5.94 12.10 -25.39
C VAL A 531 6.97 11.01 -25.19
N GLY A 532 6.59 9.78 -25.50
CA GLY A 532 7.44 8.61 -25.28
C GLY A 532 7.71 8.33 -23.79
N ALA A 533 7.05 9.05 -22.90
CA ALA A 533 7.17 8.87 -21.46
C ALA A 533 6.03 7.99 -20.96
N PRO A 534 6.34 6.98 -20.17
CA PRO A 534 5.34 6.10 -19.57
C PRO A 534 4.59 6.79 -18.43
N THR A 535 5.29 7.44 -17.51
CA THR A 535 4.70 8.06 -16.32
C THR A 535 4.10 9.43 -16.65
N GLY A 536 2.88 9.68 -16.18
CA GLY A 536 2.26 11.00 -16.30
C GLY A 536 3.05 12.06 -15.51
N ALA A 537 3.18 13.24 -16.09
CA ALA A 537 3.77 14.42 -15.46
C ALA A 537 2.75 15.57 -15.42
N GLN A 538 2.98 16.54 -14.54
CA GLN A 538 2.09 17.69 -14.37
C GLN A 538 2.87 18.94 -13.93
N ALA A 539 2.25 20.11 -14.06
CA ALA A 539 2.69 21.33 -13.40
C ALA A 539 1.61 21.80 -12.42
N LEU A 540 1.96 21.95 -11.15
CA LEU A 540 1.10 22.49 -10.09
C LEU A 540 1.43 23.95 -9.87
N ALA A 541 0.52 24.85 -10.23
CA ALA A 541 0.63 26.27 -9.97
C ALA A 541 -0.22 26.68 -8.76
N VAL A 542 0.34 27.51 -7.90
CA VAL A 542 -0.33 28.10 -6.74
C VAL A 542 0.04 29.58 -6.60
N THR A 543 -0.83 30.36 -5.96
CA THR A 543 -0.54 31.73 -5.58
C THR A 543 -0.34 31.82 -4.08
N LEU A 544 0.80 32.31 -3.64
CA LEU A 544 1.07 32.65 -2.24
C LEU A 544 0.49 34.03 -1.95
N ASP A 545 -0.29 34.14 -0.89
CA ASP A 545 -0.73 35.42 -0.33
C ASP A 545 0.23 35.83 0.78
N LEU A 546 1.11 36.77 0.49
CA LEU A 546 2.15 37.20 1.42
C LEU A 546 1.68 38.35 2.34
N GLY A 547 0.40 38.72 2.28
CA GLY A 547 -0.18 39.83 3.03
C GLY A 547 -0.12 41.17 2.26
N ASP A 548 -0.91 42.16 2.70
CA ASP A 548 -1.01 43.52 2.13
C ASP A 548 -1.21 43.56 0.59
N GLY A 549 -1.84 42.51 0.02
CA GLY A 549 -2.05 42.40 -1.42
C GLY A 549 -0.83 41.92 -2.22
N VAL A 550 0.30 41.63 -1.58
CA VAL A 550 1.49 41.10 -2.24
C VAL A 550 1.26 39.61 -2.52
N ARG A 551 1.40 39.22 -3.78
CA ARG A 551 1.18 37.85 -4.25
C ARG A 551 2.33 37.37 -5.13
N THR A 552 2.72 36.11 -4.94
CA THR A 552 3.77 35.45 -5.73
C THR A 552 3.21 34.17 -6.32
N ALA A 553 3.41 33.92 -7.59
CA ALA A 553 3.09 32.67 -8.26
C ALA A 553 4.21 31.67 -8.03
N VAL A 554 3.86 30.43 -7.72
CA VAL A 554 4.80 29.31 -7.56
C VAL A 554 4.31 28.14 -8.40
N VAL A 555 5.20 27.51 -9.17
CA VAL A 555 4.91 26.35 -10.00
C VAL A 555 5.87 25.23 -9.64
N SER A 556 5.32 24.10 -9.20
CA SER A 556 6.05 22.85 -8.95
C SER A 556 5.83 21.88 -10.11
N THR A 557 6.90 21.23 -10.56
CA THR A 557 6.82 20.25 -11.65
C THR A 557 7.95 19.24 -11.57
N HIS A 558 7.70 18.04 -12.10
CA HIS A 558 8.68 17.02 -12.35
C HIS A 558 8.58 16.60 -13.81
N LEU A 559 9.60 16.90 -14.60
CA LEU A 559 9.62 16.57 -16.02
C LEU A 559 10.07 15.13 -16.22
N GLN A 560 9.63 14.51 -17.31
CA GLN A 560 10.11 13.18 -17.66
C GLN A 560 11.63 13.20 -17.90
N PRO A 561 12.36 12.11 -17.57
CA PRO A 561 13.78 12.03 -17.84
C PRO A 561 14.07 11.87 -19.35
N PRO A 562 15.28 12.27 -19.82
CA PRO A 562 15.75 11.93 -21.17
C PRO A 562 15.88 10.40 -21.32
N PRO A 563 16.03 9.85 -22.57
CA PRO A 563 16.27 10.56 -23.82
C PRO A 563 15.00 10.99 -24.55
N GLY A 564 15.17 11.83 -25.55
CA GLY A 564 14.14 12.20 -26.51
C GLY A 564 13.64 13.63 -26.36
N GLN A 565 12.59 13.97 -27.11
CA GLN A 565 12.02 15.33 -27.14
C GLN A 565 10.97 15.58 -26.03
N GLY A 566 10.65 14.56 -25.23
CA GLY A 566 9.65 14.68 -24.17
C GLY A 566 9.96 15.78 -23.17
N PRO A 567 11.16 15.83 -22.56
CA PRO A 567 11.52 16.90 -21.63
C PRO A 567 11.41 18.30 -22.23
N VAL A 568 11.78 18.49 -23.51
CA VAL A 568 11.70 19.77 -24.21
C VAL A 568 10.26 20.23 -24.41
N VAL A 569 9.38 19.29 -24.85
CA VAL A 569 7.96 19.58 -25.05
C VAL A 569 7.29 19.92 -23.71
N GLN A 570 7.60 19.17 -22.65
CA GLN A 570 7.09 19.41 -21.31
C GLN A 570 7.61 20.72 -20.73
N ALA A 571 8.91 21.02 -20.84
CA ALA A 571 9.52 22.25 -20.35
C ALA A 571 8.87 23.50 -20.99
N ARG A 572 8.62 23.44 -22.32
CA ARG A 572 7.89 24.50 -23.03
C ARG A 572 6.48 24.67 -22.46
N ALA A 573 5.73 23.58 -22.31
CA ALA A 573 4.38 23.62 -21.78
C ALA A 573 4.32 24.20 -20.35
N VAL A 574 5.29 23.83 -19.51
CA VAL A 574 5.42 24.40 -18.15
C VAL A 574 5.76 25.87 -18.19
N ALA A 575 6.72 26.30 -19.02
CA ALA A 575 7.11 27.70 -19.12
C ALA A 575 5.93 28.57 -19.58
N ASP A 576 5.22 28.16 -20.64
CA ASP A 576 4.03 28.88 -21.15
C ASP A 576 2.92 28.95 -20.09
N PHE A 577 2.64 27.83 -19.41
CA PHE A 577 1.66 27.76 -18.34
C PHE A 577 2.02 28.66 -17.16
N ALA A 578 3.28 28.62 -16.71
CA ALA A 578 3.76 29.37 -15.56
C ALA A 578 3.68 30.90 -15.82
N ILE A 579 4.13 31.37 -16.98
CA ILE A 579 4.04 32.78 -17.39
C ILE A 579 2.57 33.21 -17.47
N GLY A 580 1.72 32.40 -18.12
CA GLY A 580 0.28 32.69 -18.23
C GLY A 580 -0.42 32.73 -16.87
N TYR A 581 -0.10 31.80 -15.99
CA TYR A 581 -0.63 31.77 -14.63
C TYR A 581 -0.14 32.94 -13.78
N ALA A 582 1.14 33.28 -13.87
CA ALA A 582 1.71 34.42 -13.12
C ALA A 582 1.06 35.73 -13.49
N ALA A 583 0.69 35.96 -14.76
CA ALA A 583 0.02 37.18 -15.26
C ALA A 583 0.72 38.47 -14.78
N GLY A 584 2.05 38.50 -14.85
CA GLY A 584 2.87 39.64 -14.44
C GLY A 584 3.25 39.69 -12.95
N ARG A 585 2.76 38.78 -12.12
CA ARG A 585 3.20 38.62 -10.72
C ARG A 585 4.61 38.04 -10.66
N PRO A 586 5.36 38.28 -9.57
CA PRO A 586 6.58 37.52 -9.31
C PRO A 586 6.32 36.02 -9.40
N LEU A 587 7.23 35.26 -10.06
CA LEU A 587 7.06 33.88 -10.40
C LEU A 587 8.29 33.06 -9.98
N VAL A 588 8.05 31.92 -9.34
CA VAL A 588 9.04 30.85 -9.08
C VAL A 588 8.57 29.60 -9.80
N VAL A 589 9.46 28.93 -10.55
CA VAL A 589 9.23 27.61 -11.14
C VAL A 589 10.34 26.70 -10.64
N ALA A 590 9.98 25.60 -9.99
CA ALA A 590 11.00 24.72 -9.42
C ALA A 590 10.55 23.25 -9.37
N GLY A 591 11.53 22.37 -9.24
CA GLY A 591 11.35 20.93 -9.11
C GLY A 591 12.51 20.12 -9.69
N ASP A 592 12.25 18.86 -9.91
CA ASP A 592 13.13 17.98 -10.68
C ASP A 592 12.79 18.15 -12.16
N LEU A 593 13.65 18.82 -12.89
CA LEU A 593 13.40 19.13 -14.29
C LEU A 593 14.09 18.15 -15.24
N ASN A 594 14.83 17.17 -14.72
CA ASN A 594 15.50 16.13 -15.53
C ASN A 594 16.26 16.69 -16.74
N THR A 595 16.88 17.87 -16.56
CA THR A 595 17.64 18.58 -17.59
C THR A 595 18.81 19.30 -16.95
N GLU A 596 19.93 19.40 -17.65
CA GLU A 596 21.12 20.12 -17.19
C GLU A 596 21.20 21.54 -17.77
N PRO A 597 21.94 22.44 -17.10
CA PRO A 597 22.26 23.75 -17.68
C PRO A 597 22.93 23.61 -19.06
N GLY A 598 22.28 24.17 -20.08
CA GLY A 598 22.75 24.08 -21.45
C GLY A 598 21.90 23.14 -22.34
N ASP A 599 21.08 22.31 -21.76
CA ASP A 599 20.16 21.47 -22.51
C ASP A 599 19.02 22.28 -23.15
N GLU A 600 18.43 21.73 -24.21
CA GLU A 600 17.32 22.37 -24.92
C GLU A 600 16.09 22.55 -24.02
N ALA A 601 15.81 21.59 -23.12
CA ALA A 601 14.71 21.67 -22.16
C ALA A 601 14.95 22.79 -21.14
N PHE A 602 16.16 22.92 -20.60
CA PHE A 602 16.54 24.03 -19.73
C PHE A 602 16.37 25.38 -20.46
N GLY A 603 16.76 25.42 -21.74
CA GLY A 603 16.60 26.60 -22.59
C GLY A 603 15.17 27.10 -22.74
N GLN A 604 14.15 26.23 -22.62
CA GLN A 604 12.75 26.68 -22.71
C GLN A 604 12.39 27.68 -21.59
N PHE A 605 12.89 27.46 -20.37
CA PHE A 605 12.65 28.37 -19.24
C PHE A 605 13.38 29.72 -19.40
N THR A 606 14.65 29.69 -19.84
CA THR A 606 15.42 30.93 -20.05
C THR A 606 14.90 31.74 -21.24
N ASN A 607 14.47 31.07 -22.32
CA ASN A 607 13.84 31.70 -23.46
C ASN A 607 12.48 32.35 -23.12
N ALA A 608 11.78 31.83 -22.11
CA ALA A 608 10.58 32.42 -21.56
C ALA A 608 10.85 33.61 -20.63
N GLY A 609 12.12 34.03 -20.47
CA GLY A 609 12.52 35.17 -19.68
C GLY A 609 12.72 34.89 -18.18
N LEU A 610 12.80 33.60 -17.79
CA LEU A 610 13.11 33.21 -16.43
C LEU A 610 14.64 33.09 -16.22
N ALA A 611 15.12 33.49 -15.05
CA ALA A 611 16.51 33.34 -14.66
C ALA A 611 16.70 32.14 -13.75
N ASP A 612 17.78 31.38 -13.95
CA ASP A 612 18.15 30.32 -13.02
C ASP A 612 18.73 30.90 -11.72
N ALA A 613 18.00 30.70 -10.63
CA ALA A 613 18.35 31.20 -9.31
C ALA A 613 19.57 30.49 -8.67
N LEU A 614 20.01 29.35 -9.22
CA LEU A 614 21.12 28.56 -8.69
C LEU A 614 22.46 28.85 -9.37
N THR A 615 22.50 29.74 -10.35
CA THR A 615 23.69 30.04 -11.18
C THR A 615 24.92 30.40 -10.36
N ALA A 616 24.77 31.16 -9.26
CA ALA A 616 25.88 31.64 -8.45
C ALA A 616 26.60 30.52 -7.65
N ALA A 617 25.95 29.36 -7.46
CA ALA A 617 26.54 28.21 -6.75
C ALA A 617 27.14 27.16 -7.69
N ARG A 618 27.13 27.37 -8.99
CA ARG A 618 27.67 26.38 -9.94
C ARG A 618 29.19 26.25 -9.84
N PRO A 619 29.73 25.01 -9.98
CA PRO A 619 29.03 23.74 -10.28
C PRO A 619 28.23 23.24 -9.09
N LEU A 620 26.94 22.92 -9.32
CA LEU A 620 25.98 22.51 -8.31
C LEU A 620 25.29 21.20 -8.74
N ALA A 621 25.98 20.08 -8.58
CA ALA A 621 25.37 18.78 -8.90
C ALA A 621 24.37 18.36 -7.80
N THR A 622 23.23 17.76 -8.20
CA THR A 622 22.10 17.40 -7.34
C THR A 622 21.74 15.92 -7.36
N SER A 623 22.20 15.17 -8.35
CA SER A 623 21.95 13.74 -8.53
C SER A 623 23.18 13.02 -9.07
N PRO A 624 23.40 11.71 -8.73
CA PRO A 624 22.81 11.02 -7.58
C PRO A 624 23.34 11.58 -6.24
N ALA A 625 22.58 11.45 -5.16
CA ALA A 625 22.87 12.15 -3.89
C ALA A 625 24.16 11.71 -3.21
N ASP A 626 24.62 10.45 -3.38
CA ASP A 626 25.87 9.93 -2.81
C ASP A 626 27.11 10.41 -3.59
N GLU A 627 26.99 10.56 -4.90
CA GLU A 627 28.08 11.02 -5.79
C GLU A 627 27.54 11.98 -6.85
N PRO A 628 27.16 13.20 -6.49
CA PRO A 628 26.47 14.13 -7.39
C PRO A 628 27.32 14.49 -8.60
N ARG A 629 26.72 14.30 -9.80
CA ARG A 629 27.36 14.54 -11.09
C ARG A 629 26.54 15.45 -11.99
N GLU A 630 25.19 15.40 -11.86
CA GLU A 630 24.24 16.09 -12.71
C GLU A 630 23.47 17.14 -11.93
N GLN A 631 23.21 18.30 -12.52
CA GLN A 631 22.33 19.31 -11.94
C GLN A 631 20.97 19.23 -12.63
N ILE A 632 20.03 18.46 -12.08
CA ILE A 632 18.70 18.27 -12.64
C ILE A 632 17.58 18.86 -11.79
N ASN A 633 17.86 19.24 -10.56
CA ASN A 633 16.95 20.02 -9.72
C ASN A 633 17.22 21.51 -9.89
N HIS A 634 16.18 22.30 -10.20
CA HIS A 634 16.30 23.71 -10.53
C HIS A 634 15.27 24.58 -9.82
N ILE A 635 15.61 25.88 -9.69
CA ILE A 635 14.72 26.96 -9.27
C ILE A 635 14.89 28.10 -10.27
N PHE A 636 13.87 28.37 -11.05
CA PHE A 636 13.79 29.49 -11.97
C PHE A 636 12.93 30.62 -11.38
N VAL A 637 13.30 31.87 -11.65
CA VAL A 637 12.60 33.03 -11.13
C VAL A 637 12.34 34.08 -12.22
N SER A 638 11.24 34.80 -12.13
CA SER A 638 10.95 35.94 -13.01
C SER A 638 11.83 37.13 -12.66
N PRO A 639 12.04 38.09 -13.61
CA PRO A 639 12.68 39.35 -13.32
C PRO A 639 12.04 40.07 -12.13
N GLY A 640 12.86 40.71 -11.29
CA GLY A 640 12.42 41.40 -10.07
C GLY A 640 12.59 40.58 -8.79
N LEU A 641 12.70 39.25 -8.88
CA LEU A 641 13.15 38.41 -7.76
C LEU A 641 14.67 38.32 -7.81
N THR A 642 15.34 38.67 -6.70
CA THR A 642 16.81 38.60 -6.62
C THR A 642 17.24 37.41 -5.78
N PRO A 643 17.87 36.38 -6.40
CA PRO A 643 18.34 35.19 -5.68
C PRO A 643 19.61 35.49 -4.88
N SER A 644 19.72 34.89 -3.69
CA SER A 644 20.90 34.85 -2.85
C SER A 644 21.00 33.50 -2.15
N ASP A 645 22.24 33.17 -1.72
CA ASP A 645 22.54 31.97 -0.92
C ASP A 645 22.06 30.63 -1.55
N PRO A 646 22.28 30.41 -2.87
CA PRO A 646 21.90 29.15 -3.48
C PRO A 646 22.77 28.01 -2.96
N VAL A 647 22.16 26.84 -2.66
CA VAL A 647 22.84 25.67 -2.10
C VAL A 647 22.16 24.37 -2.49
N ALA A 648 22.94 23.29 -2.66
CA ALA A 648 22.47 21.91 -2.62
C ALA A 648 22.85 21.29 -1.26
N VAL A 649 21.85 20.80 -0.54
CA VAL A 649 22.02 20.29 0.84
C VAL A 649 22.44 18.82 0.78
N ARG A 650 23.56 18.47 1.39
CA ARG A 650 24.02 17.07 1.45
C ARG A 650 23.08 16.23 2.31
N SER A 651 22.50 15.19 1.70
CA SER A 651 21.59 14.23 2.33
C SER A 651 21.61 12.92 1.56
N THR A 652 21.38 11.81 2.25
CA THR A 652 21.15 10.48 1.64
C THR A 652 19.73 9.98 1.84
N ALA A 653 18.84 10.88 2.31
CA ALA A 653 17.43 10.56 2.54
C ALA A 653 16.60 10.46 1.25
N SER A 654 17.17 10.81 0.11
CA SER A 654 16.69 10.59 -1.25
C SER A 654 17.89 10.30 -2.17
N ASP A 655 17.67 9.93 -3.40
CA ASP A 655 18.68 9.85 -4.46
C ASP A 655 18.97 11.21 -5.12
N HIS A 656 18.24 12.26 -4.72
CA HIS A 656 18.50 13.65 -5.07
C HIS A 656 18.92 14.47 -3.86
N LEU A 657 19.68 15.55 -4.10
CA LEU A 657 19.94 16.57 -3.10
C LEU A 657 18.89 17.67 -3.21
N PRO A 658 18.29 18.15 -2.09
CA PRO A 658 17.44 19.32 -2.13
C PRO A 658 18.26 20.56 -2.50
N VAL A 659 17.67 21.42 -3.34
CA VAL A 659 18.23 22.75 -3.66
C VAL A 659 17.44 23.84 -2.96
N ALA A 660 18.13 24.85 -2.47
CA ALA A 660 17.54 25.98 -1.78
C ALA A 660 18.09 27.30 -2.26
N VAL A 661 17.25 28.34 -2.20
CA VAL A 661 17.64 29.73 -2.51
C VAL A 661 16.78 30.70 -1.68
N THR A 662 17.35 31.81 -1.28
CA THR A 662 16.63 32.93 -0.70
C THR A 662 16.37 33.99 -1.77
N LEU A 663 15.12 34.39 -1.93
CA LEU A 663 14.68 35.36 -2.92
C LEU A 663 14.32 36.70 -2.24
N THR A 664 14.97 37.77 -2.60
CA THR A 664 14.51 39.13 -2.22
C THR A 664 13.37 39.53 -3.12
N LEU A 665 12.25 39.90 -2.53
CA LEU A 665 11.05 40.36 -3.24
C LEU A 665 11.26 41.78 -3.81
N PRO A 666 10.60 42.12 -4.93
CA PRO A 666 10.70 43.47 -5.48
C PRO A 666 10.16 44.50 -4.47
N PRO A 667 10.78 45.73 -4.41
CA PRO A 667 10.26 46.81 -3.58
C PRO A 667 8.83 47.17 -4.00
N ARG A 668 8.05 47.62 -3.04
CA ARG A 668 6.65 48.02 -3.24
C ARG A 668 6.51 49.26 -4.11
#